data_c3e62aabd09f3ace3566a55455345576
#
_entry.id   c3e62aabd09f3ace3566a55455345576
#
_cell.length_a   1.000
_cell.length_b   1.000
_cell.length_c   1.000
_cell.angle_alpha   90.00
_cell.angle_beta   90.00
_cell.angle_gamma   90.00
#
_symmetry.space_group_name_H-M   'P 1'
#
loop_
_entity.id
_entity.type
_entity.pdbx_description
1 polymer ?
#
loop_
_entity_poly.entity_id
_entity_poly.type
_entity_poly.pdbx_seq_one_letter_code
_entity_poly.pdbx_strand_id
1 'polypeptide(L)'
;MNVSLKWLGTLVDIKGLDPEEMAETLTIDGIPVERVIYPGKGISGVVTGKILSVEKHPNADKLVICHVDVGRPDSIQIVTGANNVKEGLIVPVALDGAHVPAKHDAGTPGGLKYGDIKIKAGELRGVKSAGMMCSCSELGLDENLFPGVNKEGIMILPADTQVGVDFHTLYDLDDVIFEMELTANRADCFSMIGMALEVGAVFKRKVTLPFINVAESGMPIQGRAAVHISDARYCKRFCGRLMENIKMGRSPMWMENRLRSNGIRPINNIVDAANYVMLEIGQPLHTYDYDKVEGNELTCRFAGEKENLKTLDGVERILHHTDLVIADKAGNPVCIAGVMGGLDSEITDKTKSVFLEAAVFDSASVRRTSRRLGLRSEASGRYEKGINPARTEMAINRICQLLIEQGACTVAPGLLDEYPIKSEPQIINTTIDEINDYIGIKLSKNEMIDILESLHFSVAENNGKIRVTVPDFRMDLYGMPDLAEEVARVYGYSNIPITTPWSAVTKGIMSPSQEVLFKVTDILVENGLSQVVNYSFMDKNDLKKLNFPEDSSVYNAISIMNPISDEYPDMRTSLLPGLMHTLQYNLSKKNDQVAIFEYGHIYEPKRFPLDELPKEYSLISGLMCGGPAENGYPNDQREYDFFDIKAVMENVLSALSIRDYKIRRTNYPVFHPGVSAEFVKNDVILARFGELHPAVLDKWNIKRIVYGFTISLPDIMIFAGAATNYKKIPKFPSAERDLAVLVPEQLSNENIENIIRQAGNKHLEKLYLFDLYQGKQVPAGFKSMAYRLSFRASDRTLTDAEVDNWIETIVISLGKVNVVLRT
;
A
#
# COMPACT_ATOMS: atom_id res chain seq x y z
N MET A 1 4.22 -3.77 -16.63
CA MET A 1 4.42 -3.78 -18.11
C MET A 1 4.19 -5.19 -18.60
N ASN A 2 3.52 -5.36 -19.72
CA ASN A 2 3.41 -6.69 -20.34
C ASN A 2 4.57 -6.94 -21.30
N VAL A 3 5.07 -8.18 -21.33
CA VAL A 3 6.15 -8.61 -22.22
C VAL A 3 5.69 -9.83 -23.00
N SER A 4 5.46 -9.66 -24.32
CA SER A 4 5.14 -10.74 -25.25
C SER A 4 6.40 -11.56 -25.53
N LEU A 5 6.37 -12.86 -25.28
CA LEU A 5 7.51 -13.74 -25.59
C LEU A 5 7.71 -13.91 -27.09
N LYS A 6 6.64 -13.87 -27.90
CA LYS A 6 6.79 -13.82 -29.37
C LYS A 6 7.58 -12.60 -29.83
N TRP A 7 7.25 -11.42 -29.29
CA TRP A 7 7.99 -10.21 -29.63
C TRP A 7 9.42 -10.27 -29.08
N LEU A 8 9.58 -10.63 -27.80
CA LEU A 8 10.88 -10.79 -27.17
C LEU A 8 11.79 -11.74 -27.96
N GLY A 9 11.25 -12.86 -28.45
CA GLY A 9 11.93 -13.83 -29.29
C GLY A 9 12.43 -13.30 -30.64
N THR A 10 11.99 -12.11 -31.07
CA THR A 10 12.56 -11.40 -32.25
C THR A 10 13.84 -10.63 -31.91
N LEU A 11 14.10 -10.38 -30.62
CA LEU A 11 15.25 -9.61 -30.12
C LEU A 11 16.29 -10.49 -29.42
N VAL A 12 15.85 -11.56 -28.75
CA VAL A 12 16.74 -12.51 -28.05
C VAL A 12 16.30 -13.95 -28.33
N ASP A 13 17.26 -14.86 -28.47
CA ASP A 13 16.96 -16.28 -28.72
C ASP A 13 16.45 -16.97 -27.44
N ILE A 14 15.13 -17.12 -27.34
CA ILE A 14 14.46 -17.81 -26.23
C ILE A 14 14.01 -19.23 -26.57
N LYS A 15 14.43 -19.79 -27.71
CA LYS A 15 14.04 -21.13 -28.11
C LYS A 15 14.48 -22.17 -27.09
N GLY A 16 13.53 -23.03 -26.71
CA GLY A 16 13.75 -24.14 -25.78
C GLY A 16 13.74 -23.74 -24.31
N LEU A 17 13.47 -22.47 -23.98
CA LEU A 17 13.19 -22.04 -22.61
C LEU A 17 11.70 -22.29 -22.30
N ASP A 18 11.43 -22.89 -21.15
CA ASP A 18 10.05 -23.02 -20.65
C ASP A 18 9.58 -21.68 -20.07
N PRO A 19 8.38 -21.18 -20.41
CA PRO A 19 7.91 -19.89 -19.93
C PRO A 19 7.78 -19.79 -18.40
N GLU A 20 7.36 -20.85 -17.72
CA GLU A 20 7.20 -20.82 -16.25
C GLU A 20 8.57 -20.80 -15.56
N GLU A 21 9.53 -21.63 -16.03
CA GLU A 21 10.92 -21.62 -15.55
C GLU A 21 11.59 -20.25 -15.82
N MET A 22 11.29 -19.68 -16.98
CA MET A 22 11.80 -18.36 -17.35
C MET A 22 11.26 -17.26 -16.44
N ALA A 23 9.98 -17.29 -16.11
CA ALA A 23 9.33 -16.37 -15.19
C ALA A 23 9.89 -16.48 -13.76
N GLU A 24 10.11 -17.70 -13.26
CA GLU A 24 10.71 -17.95 -11.96
C GLU A 24 12.16 -17.44 -11.90
N THR A 25 12.95 -17.75 -12.91
CA THR A 25 14.37 -17.31 -12.99
C THR A 25 14.48 -15.78 -12.99
N LEU A 26 13.68 -15.08 -13.81
CA LEU A 26 13.67 -13.61 -13.85
C LEU A 26 13.22 -13.01 -12.51
N THR A 27 12.26 -13.63 -11.85
CA THR A 27 11.80 -13.19 -10.53
C THR A 27 12.90 -13.30 -9.48
N ILE A 28 13.62 -14.41 -9.46
CA ILE A 28 14.77 -14.61 -8.57
C ILE A 28 15.91 -13.63 -8.87
N ASP A 29 16.13 -13.32 -10.16
CA ASP A 29 17.14 -12.35 -10.62
C ASP A 29 16.77 -10.89 -10.32
N GLY A 30 15.61 -10.62 -9.70
CA GLY A 30 15.18 -9.28 -9.32
C GLY A 30 14.32 -8.56 -10.36
N ILE A 31 13.79 -9.27 -11.36
CA ILE A 31 12.84 -8.77 -12.36
C ILE A 31 11.51 -9.53 -12.21
N PRO A 32 10.66 -9.16 -11.23
CA PRO A 32 9.50 -9.94 -10.87
C PRO A 32 8.48 -10.11 -12.00
N VAL A 33 8.07 -11.35 -12.23
CA VAL A 33 6.94 -11.72 -13.09
C VAL A 33 5.73 -12.00 -12.19
N GLU A 34 4.76 -11.12 -12.20
CA GLU A 34 3.52 -11.22 -11.42
C GLU A 34 2.63 -12.35 -11.92
N ARG A 35 2.49 -12.44 -13.23
CA ARG A 35 1.65 -13.47 -13.88
C ARG A 35 2.20 -13.87 -15.23
N VAL A 36 1.99 -15.17 -15.55
CA VAL A 36 2.17 -15.71 -16.90
C VAL A 36 0.79 -15.85 -17.54
N ILE A 37 0.56 -15.14 -18.63
CA ILE A 37 -0.73 -15.06 -19.32
C ILE A 37 -0.66 -15.79 -20.65
N TYR A 38 -1.63 -16.67 -20.89
CA TYR A 38 -1.83 -17.40 -22.13
C TYR A 38 -3.11 -16.88 -22.82
N PRO A 39 -3.02 -15.90 -23.75
CA PRO A 39 -4.18 -15.21 -24.31
C PRO A 39 -5.17 -16.16 -25.01
N GLY A 40 -4.67 -17.19 -25.67
CA GLY A 40 -5.49 -18.18 -26.37
C GLY A 40 -5.99 -19.36 -25.55
N LYS A 41 -5.78 -19.32 -24.21
CA LYS A 41 -6.22 -20.43 -23.35
C LYS A 41 -7.73 -20.64 -23.45
N GLY A 42 -8.13 -21.84 -23.82
CA GLY A 42 -9.54 -22.22 -23.99
C GLY A 42 -10.14 -21.87 -25.35
N ILE A 43 -9.36 -21.34 -26.32
CA ILE A 43 -9.79 -21.09 -27.68
C ILE A 43 -9.18 -22.14 -28.62
N SER A 44 -10.00 -22.82 -29.38
CA SER A 44 -9.54 -23.68 -30.47
C SER A 44 -10.65 -23.95 -31.51
N GLY A 45 -10.27 -24.14 -32.75
CA GLY A 45 -11.22 -24.42 -33.85
C GLY A 45 -12.10 -23.22 -34.23
N VAL A 46 -11.64 -22.00 -33.94
CA VAL A 46 -12.26 -20.76 -34.36
C VAL A 46 -11.55 -20.27 -35.62
N VAL A 47 -12.30 -19.94 -36.65
CA VAL A 47 -11.76 -19.46 -37.92
C VAL A 47 -12.45 -18.13 -38.35
N THR A 48 -11.83 -17.40 -39.23
CA THR A 48 -12.45 -16.24 -39.86
C THR A 48 -13.50 -16.67 -40.88
N GLY A 49 -14.70 -16.08 -40.83
CA GLY A 49 -15.77 -16.37 -41.78
C GLY A 49 -16.42 -15.12 -42.34
N LYS A 50 -16.81 -15.16 -43.62
CA LYS A 50 -17.54 -14.06 -44.28
C LYS A 50 -19.03 -14.39 -44.38
N ILE A 51 -19.88 -13.52 -43.90
CA ILE A 51 -21.33 -13.68 -44.00
C ILE A 51 -21.77 -13.43 -45.45
N LEU A 52 -22.31 -14.43 -46.11
CA LEU A 52 -22.75 -14.41 -47.49
C LEU A 52 -24.20 -13.94 -47.64
N SER A 53 -25.09 -14.39 -46.71
CA SER A 53 -26.48 -13.98 -46.64
C SER A 53 -27.02 -13.98 -45.23
N VAL A 54 -28.06 -13.18 -45.01
CA VAL A 54 -28.77 -13.11 -43.71
C VAL A 54 -30.28 -13.22 -43.98
N GLU A 55 -30.93 -14.23 -43.42
CA GLU A 55 -32.35 -14.54 -43.62
C GLU A 55 -33.09 -14.55 -42.28
N LYS A 56 -34.40 -14.21 -42.31
CA LYS A 56 -35.22 -14.26 -41.09
C LYS A 56 -35.45 -15.73 -40.66
N HIS A 57 -35.38 -15.97 -39.35
CA HIS A 57 -35.69 -17.28 -38.80
C HIS A 57 -37.20 -17.58 -38.87
N PRO A 58 -37.66 -18.73 -39.41
CA PRO A 58 -39.09 -19.01 -39.64
C PRO A 58 -39.88 -19.15 -38.32
N ASN A 59 -39.27 -19.51 -37.23
CA ASN A 59 -39.93 -19.81 -35.95
C ASN A 59 -39.49 -18.92 -34.77
N ALA A 60 -38.79 -17.80 -35.04
CA ALA A 60 -38.30 -16.92 -33.99
C ALA A 60 -38.01 -15.50 -34.46
N ASP A 61 -38.64 -14.49 -33.84
CA ASP A 61 -38.51 -13.08 -34.24
C ASP A 61 -37.14 -12.45 -33.96
N LYS A 62 -36.41 -13.00 -33.01
CA LYS A 62 -35.08 -12.50 -32.55
C LYS A 62 -33.89 -13.26 -33.10
N LEU A 63 -34.12 -14.29 -33.94
CA LEU A 63 -33.08 -15.06 -34.56
C LEU A 63 -32.98 -14.83 -36.05
N VAL A 64 -31.77 -14.90 -36.57
CA VAL A 64 -31.49 -14.88 -38.01
C VAL A 64 -30.69 -16.08 -38.44
N ILE A 65 -30.84 -16.51 -39.68
CA ILE A 65 -30.08 -17.58 -40.30
C ILE A 65 -29.03 -16.92 -41.17
N CYS A 66 -27.78 -17.28 -41.01
CA CYS A 66 -26.65 -16.78 -41.79
C CYS A 66 -26.00 -17.93 -42.53
N HIS A 67 -25.71 -17.71 -43.80
CA HIS A 67 -24.80 -18.57 -44.56
C HIS A 67 -23.42 -17.92 -44.54
N VAL A 68 -22.42 -18.67 -44.00
CA VAL A 68 -21.08 -18.15 -43.73
C VAL A 68 -20.05 -18.96 -44.51
N ASP A 69 -19.26 -18.29 -45.33
CA ASP A 69 -18.06 -18.85 -45.93
C ASP A 69 -16.95 -18.88 -44.89
N VAL A 70 -16.42 -20.05 -44.61
CA VAL A 70 -15.33 -20.29 -43.64
C VAL A 70 -14.07 -20.82 -44.33
N GLY A 71 -13.90 -20.51 -45.61
CA GLY A 71 -12.76 -20.96 -46.42
C GLY A 71 -12.82 -22.43 -46.82
N ARG A 72 -14.02 -23.03 -46.80
CA ARG A 72 -14.30 -24.42 -47.24
C ARG A 72 -15.12 -24.37 -48.55
N PRO A 73 -15.15 -25.48 -49.31
CA PRO A 73 -15.92 -25.50 -50.56
C PRO A 73 -17.41 -25.14 -50.44
N ASP A 74 -18.01 -25.55 -49.32
CA ASP A 74 -19.40 -25.25 -49.00
C ASP A 74 -19.49 -24.28 -47.82
N SER A 75 -20.40 -23.27 -47.94
CA SER A 75 -20.72 -22.39 -46.81
C SER A 75 -21.46 -23.16 -45.69
N ILE A 76 -21.32 -22.68 -44.49
CA ILE A 76 -22.03 -23.27 -43.33
C ILE A 76 -23.20 -22.39 -42.91
N GLN A 77 -24.27 -23.03 -42.45
CA GLN A 77 -25.45 -22.36 -41.91
C GLN A 77 -25.27 -22.15 -40.40
N ILE A 78 -25.43 -20.92 -39.93
CA ILE A 78 -25.37 -20.57 -38.51
C ILE A 78 -26.62 -19.76 -38.14
N VAL A 79 -27.23 -20.13 -37.04
CA VAL A 79 -28.35 -19.37 -36.44
C VAL A 79 -27.82 -18.55 -35.28
N THR A 80 -28.14 -17.24 -35.27
CA THR A 80 -27.67 -16.31 -34.23
C THR A 80 -28.78 -15.35 -33.81
N GLY A 81 -28.68 -14.89 -32.56
CA GLY A 81 -29.51 -13.80 -32.02
C GLY A 81 -28.82 -12.43 -31.98
N ALA A 82 -27.63 -12.31 -32.56
CA ALA A 82 -26.90 -11.08 -32.58
C ALA A 82 -27.58 -10.02 -33.48
N ASN A 83 -27.61 -8.78 -33.03
CA ASN A 83 -28.33 -7.69 -33.71
C ASN A 83 -27.47 -6.92 -34.75
N ASN A 84 -26.17 -7.17 -34.76
CA ASN A 84 -25.18 -6.48 -35.59
C ASN A 84 -24.75 -7.28 -36.84
N VAL A 85 -25.50 -8.32 -37.20
CA VAL A 85 -25.21 -9.19 -38.33
C VAL A 85 -25.62 -8.55 -39.64
N LYS A 86 -24.72 -8.50 -40.63
CA LYS A 86 -24.97 -8.03 -41.96
C LYS A 86 -24.19 -8.84 -42.99
N GLU A 87 -24.72 -8.92 -44.20
CA GLU A 87 -24.04 -9.50 -45.35
C GLU A 87 -22.73 -8.78 -45.66
N GLY A 88 -21.72 -9.53 -46.04
CA GLY A 88 -20.38 -9.02 -46.36
C GLY A 88 -19.43 -8.87 -45.19
N LEU A 89 -19.93 -8.91 -43.93
CA LEU A 89 -19.07 -8.80 -42.73
C LEU A 89 -18.20 -10.04 -42.58
N ILE A 90 -16.96 -9.83 -42.04
CA ILE A 90 -16.06 -10.90 -41.65
C ILE A 90 -16.11 -11.00 -40.11
N VAL A 91 -16.23 -12.21 -39.61
CA VAL A 91 -16.48 -12.51 -38.18
C VAL A 91 -15.71 -13.75 -37.73
N PRO A 92 -15.39 -13.91 -36.42
CA PRO A 92 -14.86 -15.14 -35.90
C PRO A 92 -15.98 -16.20 -35.81
N VAL A 93 -15.71 -17.41 -36.30
CA VAL A 93 -16.63 -18.53 -36.34
C VAL A 93 -16.06 -19.73 -35.62
N ALA A 94 -16.65 -20.10 -34.51
CA ALA A 94 -16.38 -21.37 -33.84
C ALA A 94 -17.08 -22.50 -34.57
N LEU A 95 -16.30 -23.42 -35.15
CA LEU A 95 -16.79 -24.57 -35.89
C LEU A 95 -17.32 -25.64 -34.95
N ASP A 96 -17.96 -26.68 -35.51
CA ASP A 96 -18.33 -27.86 -34.75
C ASP A 96 -17.10 -28.52 -34.14
N GLY A 97 -17.12 -28.76 -32.83
CA GLY A 97 -15.98 -29.24 -32.05
C GLY A 97 -15.04 -28.16 -31.49
N ALA A 98 -15.22 -26.90 -31.86
CA ALA A 98 -14.42 -25.81 -31.33
C ALA A 98 -14.61 -25.60 -29.81
N HIS A 99 -13.60 -25.06 -29.18
CA HIS A 99 -13.65 -24.65 -27.75
C HIS A 99 -13.58 -23.13 -27.61
N VAL A 100 -14.38 -22.60 -26.70
CA VAL A 100 -14.38 -21.17 -26.34
C VAL A 100 -14.47 -21.01 -24.82
N PRO A 101 -13.82 -19.98 -24.23
CA PRO A 101 -13.79 -19.81 -22.77
C PRO A 101 -15.08 -19.27 -22.18
N ALA A 102 -16.00 -18.77 -23.00
CA ALA A 102 -17.31 -18.31 -22.54
C ALA A 102 -18.39 -18.51 -23.61
N LYS A 103 -19.65 -18.55 -23.19
CA LYS A 103 -20.79 -18.58 -24.10
C LYS A 103 -21.95 -17.76 -23.53
N HIS A 104 -22.67 -17.08 -24.40
CA HIS A 104 -23.88 -16.36 -23.97
C HIS A 104 -24.94 -17.34 -23.45
N ASP A 105 -25.43 -17.09 -22.24
CA ASP A 105 -26.47 -17.87 -21.57
C ASP A 105 -27.43 -16.96 -20.81
N ALA A 106 -28.64 -16.83 -21.33
CA ALA A 106 -29.69 -15.97 -20.76
C ALA A 106 -30.12 -16.38 -19.34
N GLY A 107 -29.80 -17.61 -18.90
CA GLY A 107 -30.07 -18.10 -17.55
C GLY A 107 -29.00 -17.76 -16.52
N THR A 108 -27.85 -17.21 -16.93
CA THR A 108 -26.72 -16.90 -16.07
C THR A 108 -26.74 -15.41 -15.70
N PRO A 109 -26.56 -15.02 -14.42
CA PRO A 109 -26.35 -13.63 -14.04
C PRO A 109 -25.17 -13.00 -14.81
N GLY A 110 -25.40 -11.87 -15.48
CA GLY A 110 -24.40 -11.27 -16.36
C GLY A 110 -24.41 -11.73 -17.82
N GLY A 111 -25.27 -12.73 -18.17
CA GLY A 111 -25.50 -13.15 -19.57
C GLY A 111 -24.40 -14.02 -20.19
N LEU A 112 -23.30 -14.34 -19.47
CA LEU A 112 -22.22 -15.21 -19.93
C LEU A 112 -21.97 -16.36 -18.97
N LYS A 113 -21.87 -17.56 -19.52
CA LYS A 113 -21.38 -18.77 -18.83
C LYS A 113 -19.92 -18.97 -19.19
N TYR A 114 -19.05 -18.99 -18.19
CA TYR A 114 -17.61 -19.20 -18.33
C TYR A 114 -17.22 -20.67 -18.14
N GLY A 115 -16.15 -21.10 -18.79
CA GLY A 115 -15.57 -22.44 -18.69
C GLY A 115 -15.05 -22.93 -20.03
N ASP A 116 -14.52 -24.15 -20.10
CA ASP A 116 -14.15 -24.77 -21.35
C ASP A 116 -15.42 -25.31 -22.07
N ILE A 117 -15.94 -24.46 -22.98
CA ILE A 117 -17.20 -24.71 -23.63
C ILE A 117 -16.97 -25.25 -25.04
N LYS A 118 -17.33 -26.53 -25.24
CA LYS A 118 -17.28 -27.15 -26.56
C LYS A 118 -18.50 -26.78 -27.39
N ILE A 119 -18.29 -26.16 -28.54
CA ILE A 119 -19.32 -25.85 -29.52
C ILE A 119 -19.70 -27.11 -30.28
N LYS A 120 -21.00 -27.36 -30.41
CA LYS A 120 -21.54 -28.50 -31.14
C LYS A 120 -22.57 -28.02 -32.15
N ALA A 121 -22.54 -28.63 -33.33
CA ALA A 121 -23.60 -28.49 -34.30
C ALA A 121 -24.94 -28.94 -33.66
N GLY A 122 -26.00 -28.20 -33.88
CA GLY A 122 -27.28 -28.48 -33.25
C GLY A 122 -28.45 -27.80 -33.99
N GLU A 123 -29.62 -27.82 -33.36
CA GLU A 123 -30.81 -27.17 -33.90
C GLU A 123 -31.29 -26.08 -32.94
N LEU A 124 -31.51 -24.87 -33.48
CA LEU A 124 -32.10 -23.73 -32.75
C LEU A 124 -33.50 -23.50 -33.30
N ARG A 125 -34.51 -23.72 -32.47
CA ARG A 125 -35.95 -23.62 -32.88
C ARG A 125 -36.31 -24.33 -34.17
N GLY A 126 -35.74 -25.55 -34.40
CA GLY A 126 -35.98 -26.39 -35.60
C GLY A 126 -35.14 -26.05 -36.81
N VAL A 127 -34.15 -25.14 -36.69
CA VAL A 127 -33.21 -24.79 -37.77
C VAL A 127 -31.80 -25.23 -37.38
N LYS A 128 -31.11 -25.93 -38.28
CA LYS A 128 -29.75 -26.40 -38.04
C LYS A 128 -28.74 -25.26 -37.96
N SER A 129 -27.84 -25.35 -37.00
CA SER A 129 -26.69 -24.46 -36.87
C SER A 129 -25.42 -25.27 -36.78
N ALA A 130 -24.48 -25.06 -37.70
CA ALA A 130 -23.26 -25.86 -37.81
C ALA A 130 -22.05 -25.25 -37.09
N GLY A 131 -22.30 -24.22 -36.27
CA GLY A 131 -21.27 -23.48 -35.52
C GLY A 131 -21.85 -22.28 -34.79
N MET A 132 -20.96 -21.41 -34.31
CA MET A 132 -21.32 -20.19 -33.60
C MET A 132 -20.44 -19.04 -34.06
N MET A 133 -21.04 -17.90 -34.43
CA MET A 133 -20.32 -16.65 -34.58
C MET A 133 -20.07 -16.03 -33.20
N CYS A 134 -18.85 -15.67 -32.91
CA CYS A 134 -18.42 -15.30 -31.57
C CYS A 134 -18.36 -13.78 -31.36
N SER A 135 -18.74 -13.34 -30.17
CA SER A 135 -18.42 -12.03 -29.63
C SER A 135 -16.99 -12.00 -29.06
N CYS A 136 -16.46 -10.81 -28.79
CA CYS A 136 -15.16 -10.64 -28.17
C CYS A 136 -15.13 -11.26 -26.76
N SER A 137 -16.20 -11.06 -25.99
CA SER A 137 -16.36 -11.61 -24.64
C SER A 137 -16.50 -13.14 -24.60
N GLU A 138 -17.15 -13.76 -25.63
CA GLU A 138 -17.21 -15.24 -25.73
C GLU A 138 -15.84 -15.85 -26.03
N LEU A 139 -14.96 -15.10 -26.69
CA LEU A 139 -13.56 -15.47 -26.90
C LEU A 139 -12.65 -15.10 -25.72
N GLY A 140 -13.19 -14.53 -24.62
CA GLY A 140 -12.40 -14.13 -23.46
C GLY A 140 -11.42 -12.98 -23.71
N LEU A 141 -11.65 -12.20 -24.76
CA LEU A 141 -10.79 -11.09 -25.16
C LEU A 141 -11.31 -9.76 -24.55
N ASP A 142 -10.39 -8.84 -24.23
CA ASP A 142 -10.74 -7.50 -23.76
C ASP A 142 -11.25 -6.63 -24.92
N GLU A 143 -12.54 -6.31 -24.88
CA GLU A 143 -13.22 -5.50 -25.87
C GLU A 143 -12.58 -4.12 -26.08
N ASN A 144 -11.95 -3.56 -25.05
CA ASN A 144 -11.29 -2.26 -25.12
C ASN A 144 -10.07 -2.25 -26.05
N LEU A 145 -9.46 -3.42 -26.29
CA LEU A 145 -8.28 -3.56 -27.16
C LEU A 145 -8.62 -3.75 -28.63
N PHE A 146 -9.91 -3.90 -28.97
CA PHE A 146 -10.34 -4.14 -30.34
C PHE A 146 -11.18 -2.96 -30.86
N PRO A 147 -10.66 -2.12 -31.79
CA PRO A 147 -11.40 -0.99 -32.35
C PRO A 147 -12.67 -1.45 -33.07
N GLY A 148 -13.78 -0.77 -32.83
CA GLY A 148 -15.05 -1.03 -33.51
C GLY A 148 -15.85 -2.22 -33.04
N VAL A 149 -15.39 -2.92 -31.98
CA VAL A 149 -16.16 -4.01 -31.37
C VAL A 149 -17.38 -3.45 -30.65
N ASN A 150 -18.56 -3.98 -31.00
CA ASN A 150 -19.80 -3.66 -30.31
C ASN A 150 -19.92 -4.54 -29.05
N LYS A 151 -20.15 -3.94 -27.90
CA LYS A 151 -20.32 -4.67 -26.61
C LYS A 151 -21.49 -5.65 -26.60
N GLU A 152 -22.48 -5.44 -27.46
CA GLU A 152 -23.68 -6.26 -27.56
C GLU A 152 -23.81 -6.93 -28.92
N GLY A 153 -22.86 -7.77 -29.33
CA GLY A 153 -22.96 -8.46 -30.61
C GLY A 153 -21.73 -9.29 -30.96
N ILE A 154 -21.74 -9.86 -32.14
CA ILE A 154 -20.57 -10.59 -32.65
C ILE A 154 -19.41 -9.63 -32.92
N MET A 155 -18.19 -10.14 -32.76
CA MET A 155 -16.98 -9.42 -33.13
C MET A 155 -16.92 -9.24 -34.67
N ILE A 156 -16.73 -8.02 -35.13
CA ILE A 156 -16.56 -7.71 -36.55
C ILE A 156 -15.07 -7.54 -36.84
N LEU A 157 -14.56 -8.31 -37.77
CA LEU A 157 -13.17 -8.25 -38.20
C LEU A 157 -13.00 -7.24 -39.36
N PRO A 158 -11.79 -6.73 -39.63
CA PRO A 158 -11.49 -5.86 -40.73
C PRO A 158 -11.91 -6.45 -42.09
N ALA A 159 -12.37 -5.61 -42.98
CA ALA A 159 -12.91 -6.04 -44.28
C ALA A 159 -11.89 -6.72 -45.21
N ASP A 160 -10.61 -6.48 -44.99
CA ASP A 160 -9.48 -7.09 -45.70
C ASP A 160 -8.96 -8.39 -45.06
N THR A 161 -9.58 -8.86 -43.97
CA THR A 161 -9.20 -10.11 -43.32
C THR A 161 -9.45 -11.31 -44.22
N GLN A 162 -8.44 -12.13 -44.42
CA GLN A 162 -8.57 -13.37 -45.22
C GLN A 162 -9.56 -14.32 -44.53
N VAL A 163 -10.45 -14.92 -45.31
CA VAL A 163 -11.46 -15.91 -44.88
C VAL A 163 -10.82 -17.27 -44.72
N GLY A 164 -11.27 -18.04 -43.71
CA GLY A 164 -10.81 -19.40 -43.45
C GLY A 164 -9.48 -19.48 -42.68
N VAL A 165 -8.95 -18.34 -42.23
CA VAL A 165 -7.72 -18.30 -41.40
C VAL A 165 -8.06 -18.68 -39.96
N ASP A 166 -7.21 -19.47 -39.34
CA ASP A 166 -7.29 -19.78 -37.90
C ASP A 166 -7.19 -18.47 -37.08
N PHE A 167 -8.19 -18.26 -36.23
CA PHE A 167 -8.31 -17.05 -35.43
C PHE A 167 -7.18 -16.90 -34.40
N HIS A 168 -6.74 -18.03 -33.88
CA HIS A 168 -5.65 -18.10 -32.91
C HIS A 168 -4.33 -17.62 -33.51
N THR A 169 -4.05 -18.05 -34.76
CA THR A 169 -2.87 -17.61 -35.50
C THR A 169 -2.97 -16.17 -35.96
N LEU A 170 -4.16 -15.70 -36.38
CA LEU A 170 -4.37 -14.32 -36.87
C LEU A 170 -4.06 -13.27 -35.81
N TYR A 171 -4.41 -13.54 -34.56
CA TYR A 171 -4.28 -12.61 -33.45
C TYR A 171 -3.10 -12.93 -32.51
N ASP A 172 -2.17 -13.82 -32.90
CA ASP A 172 -1.05 -14.26 -32.08
C ASP A 172 -1.47 -14.76 -30.68
N LEU A 173 -2.60 -15.46 -30.59
CA LEU A 173 -3.12 -15.97 -29.32
C LEU A 173 -2.32 -17.18 -28.77
N ASP A 174 -1.40 -17.73 -29.56
CA ASP A 174 -0.39 -18.70 -29.14
C ASP A 174 0.82 -18.05 -28.43
N ASP A 175 0.80 -16.74 -28.23
CA ASP A 175 1.79 -16.02 -27.46
C ASP A 175 1.69 -16.35 -25.95
N VAL A 176 2.79 -16.09 -25.24
CA VAL A 176 2.84 -16.07 -23.80
C VAL A 176 3.24 -14.66 -23.37
N ILE A 177 2.51 -14.10 -22.43
CA ILE A 177 2.72 -12.72 -21.98
C ILE A 177 3.12 -12.75 -20.50
N PHE A 178 4.25 -12.15 -20.17
CA PHE A 178 4.64 -11.88 -18.80
C PHE A 178 4.12 -10.52 -18.35
N GLU A 179 3.35 -10.51 -17.28
CA GLU A 179 3.02 -9.28 -16.58
C GLU A 179 4.12 -8.98 -15.57
N MET A 180 4.91 -7.93 -15.85
CA MET A 180 6.09 -7.57 -15.07
C MET A 180 5.77 -6.52 -14.01
N GLU A 181 6.24 -6.73 -12.78
CA GLU A 181 6.28 -5.70 -11.73
C GLU A 181 7.69 -5.10 -11.62
N LEU A 182 7.96 -4.12 -12.47
CA LEU A 182 9.28 -3.50 -12.56
C LEU A 182 9.49 -2.47 -11.45
N THR A 183 10.62 -2.60 -10.74
CA THR A 183 11.05 -1.65 -9.70
C THR A 183 11.39 -0.27 -10.30
N ALA A 184 11.38 0.76 -9.46
CA ALA A 184 11.57 2.13 -9.93
C ALA A 184 12.98 2.40 -10.49
N ASN A 185 13.99 1.66 -10.04
CA ASN A 185 15.37 1.78 -10.52
C ASN A 185 15.59 1.14 -11.90
N ARG A 186 14.79 0.12 -12.26
CA ARG A 186 14.91 -0.61 -13.54
C ARG A 186 14.10 0.04 -14.66
N ALA A 187 14.31 1.35 -14.89
CA ALA A 187 13.70 2.11 -15.98
C ALA A 187 14.03 1.54 -17.38
N ASP A 188 15.18 0.92 -17.55
CA ASP A 188 15.63 0.25 -18.76
C ASP A 188 14.68 -0.89 -19.17
N CYS A 189 14.17 -1.66 -18.23
CA CYS A 189 13.29 -2.79 -18.45
C CYS A 189 11.85 -2.37 -18.83
N PHE A 190 11.50 -1.07 -18.81
CA PHE A 190 10.23 -0.57 -19.36
C PHE A 190 10.21 -0.54 -20.91
N SER A 191 11.03 -1.37 -21.54
CA SER A 191 11.12 -1.55 -23.00
C SER A 191 11.43 -2.99 -23.38
N MET A 192 10.99 -3.40 -24.57
CA MET A 192 11.29 -4.74 -25.09
C MET A 192 12.80 -4.94 -25.32
N ILE A 193 13.51 -3.91 -25.75
CA ILE A 193 14.98 -3.96 -25.89
C ILE A 193 15.63 -4.13 -24.51
N GLY A 194 15.21 -3.38 -23.50
CA GLY A 194 15.74 -3.53 -22.14
C GLY A 194 15.52 -4.94 -21.59
N MET A 195 14.31 -5.47 -21.75
CA MET A 195 14.00 -6.85 -21.37
C MET A 195 14.82 -7.88 -22.16
N ALA A 196 15.07 -7.65 -23.45
CA ALA A 196 15.87 -8.54 -24.26
C ALA A 196 17.34 -8.57 -23.81
N LEU A 197 17.90 -7.40 -23.43
CA LEU A 197 19.27 -7.30 -22.89
C LEU A 197 19.37 -8.06 -21.56
N GLU A 198 18.39 -7.91 -20.70
CA GLU A 198 18.31 -8.59 -19.40
C GLU A 198 18.19 -10.11 -19.55
N VAL A 199 17.21 -10.56 -20.35
CA VAL A 199 17.04 -12.00 -20.66
C VAL A 199 18.29 -12.58 -21.32
N GLY A 200 18.93 -11.79 -22.20
CA GLY A 200 20.18 -12.17 -22.83
C GLY A 200 21.30 -12.44 -21.82
N ALA A 201 21.43 -11.57 -20.81
CA ALA A 201 22.43 -11.70 -19.75
C ALA A 201 22.13 -12.91 -18.83
N VAL A 202 20.90 -13.00 -18.31
CA VAL A 202 20.47 -14.02 -17.34
C VAL A 202 20.55 -15.42 -17.95
N PHE A 203 20.03 -15.60 -19.16
CA PHE A 203 20.00 -16.91 -19.84
C PHE A 203 21.20 -17.15 -20.76
N LYS A 204 22.18 -16.25 -20.78
CA LYS A 204 23.39 -16.30 -21.63
C LYS A 204 23.04 -16.51 -23.11
N ARG A 205 22.07 -15.70 -23.59
CA ARG A 205 21.54 -15.77 -24.96
C ARG A 205 21.93 -14.55 -25.76
N LYS A 206 22.13 -14.75 -27.07
CA LYS A 206 22.48 -13.67 -27.98
C LYS A 206 21.31 -12.73 -28.20
N VAL A 207 21.56 -11.43 -28.04
CA VAL A 207 20.60 -10.36 -28.37
C VAL A 207 20.92 -9.82 -29.76
N THR A 208 19.87 -9.52 -30.52
CA THR A 208 19.96 -8.91 -31.86
C THR A 208 19.06 -7.69 -31.89
N LEU A 209 19.63 -6.50 -31.86
CA LEU A 209 18.88 -5.26 -31.92
C LEU A 209 18.48 -4.91 -33.36
N PRO A 210 17.35 -4.20 -33.56
CA PRO A 210 16.92 -3.78 -34.90
C PRO A 210 17.95 -2.82 -35.52
N PHE A 211 18.26 -3.04 -36.78
CA PHE A 211 19.06 -2.10 -37.56
C PHE A 211 18.16 -0.96 -38.02
N ILE A 212 18.53 0.27 -37.68
CA ILE A 212 17.72 1.46 -37.94
C ILE A 212 18.38 2.29 -39.05
N ASN A 213 17.67 2.49 -40.13
CA ASN A 213 18.08 3.32 -41.24
C ASN A 213 16.88 4.09 -41.80
N VAL A 214 17.00 5.40 -41.90
CA VAL A 214 15.95 6.29 -42.40
C VAL A 214 16.24 6.72 -43.85
N ALA A 215 15.38 6.36 -44.75
CA ALA A 215 15.45 6.85 -46.14
C ALA A 215 14.84 8.27 -46.25
N GLU A 216 15.71 9.25 -46.21
CA GLU A 216 15.32 10.67 -46.28
C GLU A 216 15.07 11.11 -47.74
N SER A 217 14.07 11.99 -47.98
CA SER A 217 13.74 12.53 -49.28
C SER A 217 13.04 13.87 -49.20
N GLY A 218 13.15 14.67 -50.24
CA GLY A 218 12.50 15.99 -50.32
C GLY A 218 13.38 17.15 -49.85
N MET A 219 12.78 18.22 -49.35
CA MET A 219 13.48 19.39 -48.85
C MET A 219 13.93 19.21 -47.40
N PRO A 220 15.13 19.69 -47.05
CA PRO A 220 15.63 19.61 -45.66
C PRO A 220 14.67 20.26 -44.64
N ILE A 221 14.64 19.74 -43.42
CA ILE A 221 13.86 20.29 -42.32
C ILE A 221 14.39 21.65 -41.83
N GLN A 222 15.68 21.92 -42.00
CA GLN A 222 16.32 23.17 -41.56
C GLN A 222 15.63 24.38 -42.17
N GLY A 223 15.26 25.35 -41.31
CA GLY A 223 14.53 26.57 -41.71
C GLY A 223 13.01 26.39 -41.97
N ARG A 224 12.52 25.13 -41.86
CA ARG A 224 11.10 24.79 -41.96
C ARG A 224 10.47 24.48 -40.58
N ALA A 225 11.25 24.00 -39.68
CA ALA A 225 10.83 23.74 -38.31
C ALA A 225 12.00 24.00 -37.32
N ALA A 226 11.70 24.19 -36.07
CA ALA A 226 12.69 24.37 -35.03
C ALA A 226 12.19 23.74 -33.70
N VAL A 227 13.14 23.34 -32.86
CA VAL A 227 12.90 22.90 -31.46
C VAL A 227 13.77 23.74 -30.54
N HIS A 228 13.24 24.07 -29.33
CA HIS A 228 13.95 24.89 -28.35
C HIS A 228 13.75 24.36 -26.93
N ILE A 229 14.80 24.45 -26.11
CA ILE A 229 14.82 24.14 -24.69
C ILE A 229 15.04 25.42 -23.88
N SER A 230 14.05 25.85 -23.12
CA SER A 230 14.20 27.04 -22.27
C SER A 230 15.09 26.81 -21.06
N ASP A 231 15.11 25.59 -20.51
CA ASP A 231 15.93 25.22 -19.36
C ASP A 231 16.40 23.76 -19.44
N ALA A 232 17.69 23.58 -19.66
CA ALA A 232 18.33 22.27 -19.82
C ALA A 232 18.25 21.37 -18.55
N ARG A 233 17.93 21.92 -17.39
CA ARG A 233 17.72 21.14 -16.15
C ARG A 233 16.44 20.32 -16.21
N TYR A 234 15.42 20.81 -16.92
CA TYR A 234 14.10 20.21 -16.96
C TYR A 234 13.76 19.53 -18.31
N CYS A 235 14.45 19.91 -19.36
CA CYS A 235 14.42 19.20 -20.64
C CYS A 235 15.88 18.93 -21.08
N LYS A 236 16.30 17.69 -21.03
CA LYS A 236 17.71 17.32 -21.25
C LYS A 236 18.08 17.22 -22.73
N ARG A 237 17.13 16.78 -23.57
CA ARG A 237 17.29 16.67 -25.03
C ARG A 237 15.93 16.80 -25.70
N PHE A 238 15.89 17.44 -26.85
CA PHE A 238 14.69 17.60 -27.67
C PHE A 238 15.04 17.35 -29.13
N CYS A 239 14.53 16.25 -29.70
CA CYS A 239 14.69 15.93 -31.11
C CYS A 239 13.39 16.16 -31.87
N GLY A 240 13.50 16.64 -33.09
CA GLY A 240 12.38 16.85 -34.01
C GLY A 240 12.65 16.31 -35.41
N ARG A 241 11.65 15.69 -36.03
CA ARG A 241 11.65 15.31 -37.47
C ARG A 241 10.37 15.73 -38.15
N LEU A 242 10.47 15.97 -39.45
CA LEU A 242 9.31 16.30 -40.29
C LEU A 242 8.99 15.13 -41.22
N MET A 243 7.78 14.62 -41.12
CA MET A 243 7.23 13.58 -41.98
C MET A 243 6.17 14.23 -42.90
N GLU A 244 6.25 13.94 -44.17
CA GLU A 244 5.38 14.52 -45.22
C GLU A 244 4.66 13.42 -46.00
N ASN A 245 3.66 13.82 -46.80
CA ASN A 245 2.87 12.91 -47.63
C ASN A 245 2.23 11.79 -46.78
N ILE A 246 1.71 12.16 -45.60
CA ILE A 246 1.09 11.23 -44.66
C ILE A 246 -0.09 10.52 -45.30
N LYS A 247 -0.09 9.20 -45.22
CA LYS A 247 -1.21 8.33 -45.56
C LYS A 247 -1.72 7.68 -44.28
N MET A 248 -2.73 8.30 -43.70
CA MET A 248 -3.38 7.74 -42.49
C MET A 248 -4.09 6.44 -42.85
N GLY A 249 -3.96 5.45 -42.02
CA GLY A 249 -4.59 4.17 -42.23
C GLY A 249 -4.49 3.24 -41.05
N ARG A 250 -4.88 2.00 -41.26
CA ARG A 250 -4.73 0.94 -40.24
C ARG A 250 -3.27 0.46 -40.17
N SER A 251 -2.84 0.13 -38.96
CA SER A 251 -1.52 -0.49 -38.76
C SER A 251 -1.47 -1.93 -39.31
N PRO A 252 -0.28 -2.43 -39.69
CA PRO A 252 -0.11 -3.84 -39.99
C PRO A 252 -0.50 -4.72 -38.81
N MET A 253 -1.13 -5.88 -39.08
CA MET A 253 -1.65 -6.78 -38.02
C MET A 253 -0.59 -7.17 -36.98
N TRP A 254 0.63 -7.42 -37.43
CA TRP A 254 1.72 -7.76 -36.49
C TRP A 254 2.01 -6.66 -35.46
N MET A 255 1.89 -5.38 -35.87
CA MET A 255 2.07 -4.22 -34.98
C MET A 255 0.88 -4.11 -34.02
N GLU A 256 -0.34 -4.25 -34.53
CA GLU A 256 -1.54 -4.24 -33.70
C GLU A 256 -1.53 -5.36 -32.64
N ASN A 257 -1.11 -6.59 -33.02
CA ASN A 257 -1.02 -7.70 -32.10
C ASN A 257 -0.01 -7.43 -30.98
N ARG A 258 1.18 -6.88 -31.31
CA ARG A 258 2.19 -6.47 -30.30
C ARG A 258 1.71 -5.35 -29.36
N LEU A 259 0.91 -4.42 -29.88
CA LEU A 259 0.28 -3.38 -29.04
C LEU A 259 -0.76 -4.00 -28.10
N ARG A 260 -1.64 -4.86 -28.63
CA ARG A 260 -2.66 -5.57 -27.82
C ARG A 260 -2.06 -6.42 -26.73
N SER A 261 -1.00 -7.17 -27.03
CA SER A 261 -0.30 -7.98 -26.02
C SER A 261 0.26 -7.14 -24.87
N ASN A 262 0.55 -5.86 -25.11
CA ASN A 262 0.96 -4.90 -24.10
C ASN A 262 -0.18 -4.08 -23.50
N GLY A 263 -1.44 -4.39 -23.82
CA GLY A 263 -2.61 -3.70 -23.29
C GLY A 263 -2.89 -2.34 -23.94
N ILE A 264 -2.26 -2.05 -25.08
CA ILE A 264 -2.47 -0.81 -25.85
C ILE A 264 -3.45 -1.05 -27.00
N ARG A 265 -4.50 -0.26 -27.03
CA ARG A 265 -5.49 -0.28 -28.11
C ARG A 265 -4.93 0.35 -29.39
N PRO A 266 -4.89 -0.36 -30.54
CA PRO A 266 -4.53 0.23 -31.81
C PRO A 266 -5.52 1.34 -32.24
N ILE A 267 -4.99 2.41 -32.85
CA ILE A 267 -5.77 3.57 -33.27
C ILE A 267 -5.59 3.80 -34.79
N ASN A 268 -4.40 4.17 -35.22
CA ASN A 268 -3.99 4.34 -36.60
C ASN A 268 -2.48 4.15 -36.76
N ASN A 269 -2.00 3.96 -37.96
CA ASN A 269 -0.61 3.63 -38.23
C ASN A 269 0.42 4.63 -37.68
N ILE A 270 0.11 5.90 -37.52
CA ILE A 270 1.03 6.92 -37.01
C ILE A 270 1.13 6.82 -35.48
N VAL A 271 -0.01 6.82 -34.78
CA VAL A 271 -0.09 6.71 -33.31
C VAL A 271 0.43 5.35 -32.85
N ASP A 272 0.07 4.30 -33.56
CA ASP A 272 0.48 2.93 -33.24
C ASP A 272 1.99 2.74 -33.39
N ALA A 273 2.59 3.34 -34.44
CA ALA A 273 4.05 3.32 -34.61
C ALA A 273 4.75 4.07 -33.46
N ALA A 274 4.20 5.17 -32.96
CA ALA A 274 4.73 5.90 -31.81
C ALA A 274 4.64 5.05 -30.52
N ASN A 275 3.50 4.43 -30.28
CA ASN A 275 3.30 3.52 -29.13
C ASN A 275 4.18 2.27 -29.24
N TYR A 276 4.32 1.71 -30.44
CA TYR A 276 5.20 0.58 -30.69
C TYR A 276 6.67 0.89 -30.34
N VAL A 277 7.19 2.03 -30.81
CA VAL A 277 8.57 2.45 -30.53
C VAL A 277 8.76 2.78 -29.04
N MET A 278 7.76 3.39 -28.40
CA MET A 278 7.78 3.59 -26.95
C MET A 278 7.91 2.25 -26.18
N LEU A 279 7.20 1.20 -26.59
CA LEU A 279 7.33 -0.14 -26.01
C LEU A 279 8.65 -0.82 -26.41
N GLU A 280 9.10 -0.67 -27.67
CA GLU A 280 10.33 -1.30 -28.17
C GLU A 280 11.59 -0.73 -27.53
N ILE A 281 11.72 0.61 -27.42
CA ILE A 281 12.94 1.33 -27.03
C ILE A 281 12.83 1.95 -25.63
N GLY A 282 11.63 2.25 -25.15
CA GLY A 282 11.38 2.90 -23.87
C GLY A 282 11.28 4.42 -23.95
N GLN A 283 11.36 5.02 -25.13
CA GLN A 283 11.27 6.45 -25.36
C GLN A 283 9.87 6.81 -25.89
N PRO A 284 9.05 7.53 -25.12
CA PRO A 284 7.80 8.07 -25.63
C PRO A 284 8.03 9.11 -26.74
N LEU A 285 7.13 9.10 -27.70
CA LEU A 285 7.13 9.98 -28.85
C LEU A 285 5.80 10.70 -28.93
N HIS A 286 5.79 11.93 -29.47
CA HIS A 286 4.56 12.65 -29.76
C HIS A 286 4.51 13.15 -31.19
N THR A 287 3.30 13.22 -31.74
CA THR A 287 3.05 13.58 -33.13
C THR A 287 2.11 14.76 -33.19
N TYR A 288 2.54 15.86 -33.83
CA TYR A 288 1.74 17.06 -34.05
C TYR A 288 1.35 17.17 -35.51
N ASP A 289 0.14 17.62 -35.76
CA ASP A 289 -0.21 18.10 -37.09
C ASP A 289 0.62 19.36 -37.40
N TYR A 290 1.54 19.25 -38.35
CA TYR A 290 2.50 20.30 -38.68
C TYR A 290 1.83 21.64 -39.03
N ASP A 291 0.67 21.60 -39.74
CA ASP A 291 -0.06 22.79 -40.15
C ASP A 291 -0.80 23.47 -38.97
N LYS A 292 -0.92 22.79 -37.82
CA LYS A 292 -1.56 23.31 -36.60
C LYS A 292 -0.58 23.84 -35.56
N VAL A 293 0.73 23.65 -35.75
CA VAL A 293 1.77 24.22 -34.88
C VAL A 293 2.15 25.59 -35.41
N GLU A 294 1.78 26.65 -34.69
CA GLU A 294 2.02 28.01 -35.17
C GLU A 294 3.53 28.32 -35.27
N GLY A 295 3.94 28.81 -36.45
CA GLY A 295 5.33 29.10 -36.78
C GLY A 295 6.24 27.88 -36.90
N ASN A 296 5.69 26.65 -36.80
CA ASN A 296 6.44 25.37 -36.89
C ASN A 296 7.63 25.26 -35.93
N GLU A 297 7.50 25.87 -34.76
CA GLU A 297 8.50 25.83 -33.68
C GLU A 297 7.87 25.22 -32.45
N LEU A 298 8.64 24.34 -31.75
CA LEU A 298 8.24 23.74 -30.51
C LEU A 298 9.25 24.12 -29.41
N THR A 299 8.77 24.70 -28.33
CA THR A 299 9.60 25.14 -27.21
C THR A 299 9.17 24.44 -25.90
N CYS A 300 10.11 23.74 -25.25
CA CYS A 300 9.90 23.22 -23.92
C CYS A 300 10.13 24.34 -22.89
N ARG A 301 9.09 24.68 -22.11
CA ARG A 301 9.12 25.73 -21.07
C ARG A 301 8.22 25.38 -19.91
N PHE A 302 8.29 26.14 -18.83
CA PHE A 302 7.24 26.11 -17.81
C PHE A 302 5.98 26.81 -18.27
N ALA A 303 4.84 26.35 -17.77
CA ALA A 303 3.55 26.99 -18.00
C ALA A 303 3.50 28.37 -17.37
N GLY A 304 2.74 29.30 -17.99
CA GLY A 304 2.39 30.57 -17.40
C GLY A 304 1.36 30.45 -16.28
N GLU A 305 1.14 31.56 -15.53
CA GLU A 305 0.08 31.59 -14.52
C GLU A 305 -1.31 31.51 -15.20
N LYS A 306 -2.13 30.53 -14.76
CA LYS A 306 -3.49 30.28 -15.27
C LYS A 306 -3.55 29.93 -16.77
N GLU A 307 -2.47 29.43 -17.31
CA GLU A 307 -2.46 28.90 -18.67
C GLU A 307 -3.35 27.65 -18.76
N ASN A 308 -4.14 27.53 -19.81
CA ASN A 308 -5.08 26.43 -20.00
C ASN A 308 -4.69 25.58 -21.20
N LEU A 309 -4.92 24.28 -21.12
CA LEU A 309 -4.77 23.37 -22.26
C LEU A 309 -5.92 22.37 -22.26
N LYS A 310 -6.59 22.22 -23.39
CA LYS A 310 -7.50 21.12 -23.62
C LYS A 310 -6.72 19.92 -24.12
N THR A 311 -6.71 18.85 -23.35
CA THR A 311 -5.95 17.63 -23.62
C THR A 311 -6.70 16.66 -24.51
N LEU A 312 -6.01 15.65 -25.08
CA LEU A 312 -6.55 14.65 -26.03
C LEU A 312 -7.78 13.89 -25.50
N ASP A 313 -7.97 13.79 -24.20
CA ASP A 313 -9.18 13.23 -23.57
C ASP A 313 -10.37 14.20 -23.54
N GLY A 314 -10.23 15.39 -24.14
CA GLY A 314 -11.26 16.40 -24.25
C GLY A 314 -11.48 17.25 -22.99
N VAL A 315 -10.68 17.08 -21.96
CA VAL A 315 -10.79 17.80 -20.69
C VAL A 315 -9.92 19.06 -20.72
N GLU A 316 -10.50 20.20 -20.33
CA GLU A 316 -9.77 21.45 -20.15
C GLU A 316 -9.05 21.46 -18.79
N ARG A 317 -7.74 21.76 -18.79
CA ARG A 317 -6.89 21.72 -17.62
C ARG A 317 -6.21 23.05 -17.38
N ILE A 318 -6.30 23.52 -16.13
CA ILE A 318 -5.58 24.71 -15.65
C ILE A 318 -4.18 24.25 -15.25
N LEU A 319 -3.18 24.84 -15.88
CA LEU A 319 -1.78 24.53 -15.65
C LEU A 319 -1.22 25.38 -14.49
N HIS A 320 -0.20 24.86 -13.87
CA HIS A 320 0.52 25.53 -12.79
C HIS A 320 1.91 25.95 -13.29
N HIS A 321 2.47 27.04 -12.78
CA HIS A 321 3.81 27.54 -13.15
C HIS A 321 4.95 26.53 -12.97
N THR A 322 4.71 25.40 -12.29
CA THR A 322 5.66 24.30 -12.14
C THR A 322 5.49 23.17 -13.15
N ASP A 323 4.46 23.26 -14.02
CA ASP A 323 4.22 22.26 -15.04
C ASP A 323 5.07 22.57 -16.28
N LEU A 324 5.70 21.54 -16.83
CA LEU A 324 6.38 21.65 -18.12
C LEU A 324 5.37 21.51 -19.26
N VAL A 325 5.49 22.35 -20.25
CA VAL A 325 4.68 22.33 -21.46
C VAL A 325 5.57 22.42 -22.69
N ILE A 326 5.08 21.86 -23.80
CA ILE A 326 5.57 22.19 -25.11
C ILE A 326 4.66 23.28 -25.67
N ALA A 327 5.23 24.38 -26.11
CA ALA A 327 4.51 25.52 -26.69
C ALA A 327 4.95 25.76 -28.11
N ASP A 328 4.03 26.29 -28.93
CA ASP A 328 4.31 26.78 -30.29
C ASP A 328 5.06 28.13 -30.25
N LYS A 329 5.33 28.70 -31.46
CA LYS A 329 6.03 30.00 -31.59
C LYS A 329 5.25 31.17 -30.98
N ALA A 330 3.92 31.12 -31.01
CA ALA A 330 3.07 32.14 -30.40
C ALA A 330 3.03 32.05 -28.87
N GLY A 331 3.55 30.95 -28.31
CA GLY A 331 3.57 30.67 -26.87
C GLY A 331 2.35 29.89 -26.42
N ASN A 332 1.49 29.38 -27.30
CA ASN A 332 0.36 28.55 -26.92
C ASN A 332 0.83 27.15 -26.50
N PRO A 333 0.39 26.59 -25.37
CA PRO A 333 0.73 25.23 -25.01
C PRO A 333 0.04 24.25 -25.95
N VAL A 334 0.80 23.31 -26.51
CA VAL A 334 0.31 22.26 -27.42
C VAL A 334 0.44 20.87 -26.79
N CYS A 335 1.16 20.74 -25.68
CA CYS A 335 1.31 19.47 -24.94
C CYS A 335 1.69 19.75 -23.48
N ILE A 336 1.17 18.95 -22.55
CA ILE A 336 1.74 18.81 -21.20
C ILE A 336 2.92 17.87 -21.30
N ALA A 337 4.13 18.40 -21.20
CA ALA A 337 5.37 17.70 -21.48
C ALA A 337 5.47 16.35 -20.71
N GLY A 338 5.62 15.27 -21.45
CA GLY A 338 5.72 13.92 -20.90
C GLY A 338 4.45 13.33 -20.26
N VAL A 339 3.32 14.02 -20.31
CA VAL A 339 2.05 13.57 -19.71
C VAL A 339 0.98 13.32 -20.78
N MET A 340 0.54 14.36 -21.50
CA MET A 340 -0.53 14.24 -22.48
C MET A 340 -0.52 15.38 -23.50
N GLY A 341 -0.71 15.05 -24.78
CA GLY A 341 -0.83 16.01 -25.86
C GLY A 341 -2.09 16.88 -25.78
N GLY A 342 -2.05 18.03 -26.45
CA GLY A 342 -3.18 18.92 -26.66
C GLY A 342 -4.08 18.48 -27.80
N LEU A 343 -5.38 18.69 -27.67
CA LEU A 343 -6.39 18.31 -28.67
C LEU A 343 -6.25 19.11 -29.95
N ASP A 344 -5.93 20.40 -29.85
CA ASP A 344 -5.91 21.30 -31.01
C ASP A 344 -4.77 21.00 -32.02
N SER A 345 -3.67 20.42 -31.52
CA SER A 345 -2.51 19.99 -32.32
C SER A 345 -2.58 18.52 -32.76
N GLU A 346 -3.67 17.81 -32.44
CA GLU A 346 -3.86 16.40 -32.75
C GLU A 346 -3.85 16.12 -34.28
N ILE A 347 -3.21 15.02 -34.65
CA ILE A 347 -3.27 14.48 -36.01
C ILE A 347 -4.65 13.90 -36.31
N THR A 348 -5.12 14.10 -37.53
CA THR A 348 -6.44 13.66 -38.02
C THR A 348 -6.30 12.99 -39.37
N ASP A 349 -7.37 12.40 -39.90
CA ASP A 349 -7.42 11.84 -41.27
C ASP A 349 -7.09 12.87 -42.36
N LYS A 350 -7.09 14.17 -42.03
CA LYS A 350 -6.79 15.26 -42.97
C LYS A 350 -5.34 15.74 -42.90
N THR A 351 -4.58 15.26 -41.92
CA THR A 351 -3.19 15.65 -41.67
C THR A 351 -2.31 15.21 -42.86
N LYS A 352 -1.55 16.13 -43.41
CA LYS A 352 -0.67 15.90 -44.56
C LYS A 352 0.80 15.81 -44.18
N SER A 353 1.17 16.50 -43.11
CA SER A 353 2.53 16.53 -42.57
C SER A 353 2.48 16.45 -41.07
N VAL A 354 3.44 15.71 -40.49
CA VAL A 354 3.53 15.48 -39.05
C VAL A 354 4.88 16.01 -38.55
N PHE A 355 4.82 16.86 -37.52
CA PHE A 355 6.00 17.21 -36.74
C PHE A 355 6.13 16.19 -35.60
N LEU A 356 7.19 15.39 -35.68
CA LEU A 356 7.46 14.32 -34.73
C LEU A 356 8.39 14.83 -33.62
N GLU A 357 8.04 14.57 -32.37
CA GLU A 357 8.79 14.90 -31.18
C GLU A 357 9.35 13.63 -30.50
N ALA A 358 10.61 13.72 -30.06
CA ALA A 358 11.19 12.84 -29.07
C ALA A 358 11.99 13.70 -28.08
N ALA A 359 11.59 13.72 -26.83
CA ALA A 359 12.24 14.57 -25.82
C ALA A 359 12.50 13.82 -24.50
N VAL A 360 13.38 14.36 -23.66
CA VAL A 360 13.68 13.83 -22.34
C VAL A 360 13.43 14.91 -21.29
N PHE A 361 12.36 14.73 -20.53
CA PHE A 361 11.93 15.65 -19.48
C PHE A 361 12.43 15.21 -18.10
N ASP A 362 12.50 16.16 -17.16
CA ASP A 362 12.83 15.89 -15.77
C ASP A 362 11.76 15.01 -15.11
N SER A 363 12.21 13.88 -14.56
CA SER A 363 11.32 12.87 -13.99
C SER A 363 10.49 13.37 -12.80
N ALA A 364 11.07 14.23 -11.95
CA ALA A 364 10.38 14.80 -10.79
C ALA A 364 9.29 15.79 -11.22
N SER A 365 9.53 16.57 -12.29
CA SER A 365 8.55 17.51 -12.84
C SER A 365 7.37 16.76 -13.46
N VAL A 366 7.62 15.75 -14.29
CA VAL A 366 6.57 14.93 -14.89
C VAL A 366 5.73 14.23 -13.81
N ARG A 367 6.36 13.64 -12.81
CA ARG A 367 5.69 12.98 -11.68
C ARG A 367 4.79 13.92 -10.91
N ARG A 368 5.25 15.14 -10.59
CA ARG A 368 4.46 16.15 -9.88
C ARG A 368 3.22 16.57 -10.68
N THR A 369 3.42 16.86 -11.97
CA THR A 369 2.34 17.28 -12.87
C THR A 369 1.31 16.17 -13.07
N SER A 370 1.76 14.93 -13.35
CA SER A 370 0.93 13.75 -13.50
C SER A 370 0.06 13.50 -12.26
N ARG A 371 0.66 13.54 -11.07
CA ARG A 371 -0.06 13.35 -9.79
C ARG A 371 -1.06 14.47 -9.50
N ARG A 372 -0.66 15.73 -9.69
CA ARG A 372 -1.52 16.87 -9.43
C ARG A 372 -2.76 16.88 -10.34
N LEU A 373 -2.59 16.48 -11.60
CA LEU A 373 -3.68 16.42 -12.57
C LEU A 373 -4.49 15.11 -12.51
N GLY A 374 -4.04 14.13 -11.73
CA GLY A 374 -4.63 12.78 -11.72
C GLY A 374 -4.50 12.05 -13.06
N LEU A 375 -3.50 12.41 -13.87
CA LEU A 375 -3.26 11.86 -15.22
C LEU A 375 -2.07 10.91 -15.22
N ARG A 376 -2.34 9.63 -15.35
CA ARG A 376 -1.31 8.63 -15.55
C ARG A 376 -1.41 8.05 -16.95
N SER A 377 -0.37 8.25 -17.76
CA SER A 377 -0.25 7.69 -19.12
C SER A 377 0.95 6.74 -19.20
N GLU A 378 1.03 5.91 -20.23
CA GLU A 378 2.21 5.08 -20.53
C GLU A 378 3.48 5.92 -20.69
N ALA A 379 3.35 7.12 -21.26
CA ALA A 379 4.44 8.07 -21.36
C ALA A 379 4.88 8.59 -20.00
N SER A 380 3.95 9.10 -19.16
CA SER A 380 4.29 9.63 -17.84
C SER A 380 4.90 8.57 -16.92
N GLY A 381 4.43 7.33 -17.00
CA GLY A 381 4.99 6.21 -16.27
C GLY A 381 6.46 5.91 -16.59
N ARG A 382 6.89 6.15 -17.84
CA ARG A 382 8.29 6.03 -18.27
C ARG A 382 9.12 7.25 -17.88
N TYR A 383 8.62 8.47 -18.14
CA TYR A 383 9.33 9.69 -17.77
C TYR A 383 9.58 9.82 -16.27
N GLU A 384 8.62 9.45 -15.42
CA GLU A 384 8.80 9.55 -13.97
C GLU A 384 9.89 8.63 -13.41
N LYS A 385 10.23 7.55 -14.13
CA LYS A 385 11.33 6.65 -13.79
C LYS A 385 12.66 7.07 -14.42
N GLY A 386 12.61 7.96 -15.37
CA GLY A 386 13.78 8.46 -16.10
C GLY A 386 13.97 7.80 -17.46
N ILE A 387 14.38 8.62 -18.42
CA ILE A 387 14.69 8.19 -19.81
C ILE A 387 16.09 8.68 -20.13
N ASN A 388 16.89 7.80 -20.76
CA ASN A 388 18.24 8.17 -21.18
C ASN A 388 18.23 9.01 -22.46
N PRO A 389 18.84 10.21 -22.46
CA PRO A 389 18.91 11.05 -23.65
C PRO A 389 19.62 10.41 -24.86
N ALA A 390 20.51 9.45 -24.68
CA ALA A 390 21.20 8.80 -25.78
C ALA A 390 20.27 8.01 -26.72
N ARG A 391 19.13 7.50 -26.19
CA ARG A 391 18.18 6.72 -26.99
C ARG A 391 17.17 7.54 -27.79
N THR A 392 17.09 8.84 -27.56
CA THR A 392 16.10 9.74 -28.19
C THR A 392 16.21 9.73 -29.71
N GLU A 393 17.44 9.84 -30.24
CA GLU A 393 17.68 9.80 -31.69
C GLU A 393 17.37 8.43 -32.30
N MET A 394 17.70 7.36 -31.60
CA MET A 394 17.37 5.99 -32.01
C MET A 394 15.86 5.82 -32.19
N ALA A 395 15.08 6.32 -31.21
CA ALA A 395 13.63 6.19 -31.20
C ALA A 395 12.96 7.00 -32.31
N ILE A 396 13.37 8.26 -32.50
CA ILE A 396 12.78 9.11 -33.54
C ILE A 396 13.13 8.60 -34.95
N ASN A 397 14.28 7.99 -35.14
CA ASN A 397 14.65 7.36 -36.40
C ASN A 397 13.88 6.04 -36.62
N ARG A 398 13.65 5.26 -35.55
CA ARG A 398 12.90 3.99 -35.65
C ARG A 398 11.46 4.17 -36.11
N ILE A 399 10.74 5.14 -35.58
CA ILE A 399 9.37 5.40 -36.00
C ILE A 399 9.35 5.85 -37.45
N CYS A 400 10.29 6.71 -37.90
CA CYS A 400 10.41 7.11 -39.27
C CYS A 400 10.61 5.92 -40.21
N GLN A 401 11.55 5.01 -39.87
CA GLN A 401 11.78 3.79 -40.62
C GLN A 401 10.51 2.95 -40.78
N LEU A 402 9.82 2.67 -39.66
CA LEU A 402 8.60 1.85 -39.64
C LEU A 402 7.50 2.43 -40.52
N LEU A 403 7.32 3.75 -40.50
CA LEU A 403 6.29 4.41 -41.32
C LEU A 403 6.68 4.48 -42.81
N ILE A 404 7.97 4.60 -43.12
CA ILE A 404 8.45 4.48 -44.51
C ILE A 404 8.22 3.06 -45.04
N GLU A 405 8.57 2.04 -44.25
CA GLU A 405 8.33 0.64 -44.62
C GLU A 405 6.86 0.29 -44.87
N GLN A 406 5.96 0.99 -44.19
CA GLN A 406 4.50 0.90 -44.42
C GLN A 406 4.04 1.73 -45.64
N GLY A 407 4.90 2.53 -46.23
CA GLY A 407 4.53 3.48 -47.29
C GLY A 407 3.58 4.59 -46.80
N ALA A 408 3.61 4.87 -45.49
CA ALA A 408 2.72 5.82 -44.80
C ALA A 408 3.22 7.27 -44.87
N CYS A 409 4.50 7.50 -45.09
CA CYS A 409 5.08 8.85 -45.19
C CYS A 409 6.37 8.87 -46.00
N THR A 410 6.84 10.09 -46.26
CA THR A 410 8.22 10.42 -46.62
C THR A 410 8.84 11.27 -45.51
N VAL A 411 10.13 11.17 -45.27
CA VAL A 411 10.82 11.90 -44.20
C VAL A 411 11.76 12.94 -44.80
N ALA A 412 11.61 14.18 -44.37
CA ALA A 412 12.46 15.29 -44.75
C ALA A 412 13.91 15.07 -44.28
N PRO A 413 14.95 15.39 -45.13
CA PRO A 413 16.34 15.27 -44.70
C PRO A 413 16.66 16.13 -43.51
N GLY A 414 17.43 15.55 -42.58
CA GLY A 414 17.95 16.19 -41.36
C GLY A 414 17.14 15.92 -40.09
N LEU A 415 17.81 16.04 -38.96
CA LEU A 415 17.27 15.94 -37.64
C LEU A 415 17.47 17.26 -36.91
N LEU A 416 16.43 17.76 -36.27
CA LEU A 416 16.56 18.81 -35.27
C LEU A 416 16.94 18.13 -33.94
N ASP A 417 18.04 18.55 -33.32
CA ASP A 417 18.53 17.95 -32.08
C ASP A 417 19.12 19.04 -31.17
N GLU A 418 18.36 19.41 -30.18
CA GLU A 418 18.81 20.32 -29.14
C GLU A 418 19.22 19.49 -27.90
N TYR A 419 20.53 19.40 -27.64
CA TYR A 419 21.12 18.65 -26.55
C TYR A 419 22.18 19.49 -25.82
N PRO A 420 21.73 20.45 -24.98
CA PRO A 420 22.59 21.48 -24.39
C PRO A 420 23.68 20.92 -23.49
N ILE A 421 23.37 19.88 -22.70
CA ILE A 421 24.27 19.25 -21.73
C ILE A 421 24.33 17.75 -22.02
N LYS A 422 25.39 17.33 -22.72
CA LYS A 422 25.58 15.91 -23.04
C LYS A 422 25.88 15.10 -21.79
N SER A 423 25.21 13.94 -21.65
CA SER A 423 25.52 12.99 -20.58
C SER A 423 26.89 12.35 -20.80
N GLU A 424 27.70 12.34 -19.77
CA GLU A 424 28.94 11.55 -19.75
C GLU A 424 28.69 10.14 -19.20
N PRO A 425 29.39 9.12 -19.70
CA PRO A 425 29.27 7.77 -19.17
C PRO A 425 29.65 7.74 -17.68
N GLN A 426 28.84 7.08 -16.87
CA GLN A 426 29.18 6.81 -15.48
C GLN A 426 30.31 5.80 -15.39
N ILE A 427 31.34 6.10 -14.60
CA ILE A 427 32.52 5.23 -14.41
C ILE A 427 32.62 4.88 -12.93
N ILE A 428 32.69 3.57 -12.65
CA ILE A 428 32.87 3.04 -11.30
C ILE A 428 34.25 2.38 -11.23
N ASN A 429 35.06 2.79 -10.26
CA ASN A 429 36.37 2.19 -10.00
C ASN A 429 36.31 1.39 -8.71
N THR A 430 36.70 0.11 -8.74
CA THR A 430 36.70 -0.81 -7.60
C THR A 430 37.71 -1.93 -7.83
N THR A 431 37.67 -2.96 -6.99
CA THR A 431 38.50 -4.16 -7.14
C THR A 431 37.63 -5.42 -7.13
N ILE A 432 38.15 -6.50 -7.69
CA ILE A 432 37.48 -7.83 -7.65
C ILE A 432 37.28 -8.28 -6.19
N ASP A 433 38.28 -8.05 -5.34
CA ASP A 433 38.22 -8.45 -3.93
C ASP A 433 37.18 -7.65 -3.15
N GLU A 434 37.03 -6.32 -3.38
CA GLU A 434 36.01 -5.51 -2.74
C GLU A 434 34.59 -6.00 -3.05
N ILE A 435 34.31 -6.37 -4.31
CA ILE A 435 32.99 -6.92 -4.70
C ILE A 435 32.77 -8.28 -4.05
N ASN A 436 33.79 -9.17 -4.09
CA ASN A 436 33.71 -10.49 -3.47
C ASN A 436 33.45 -10.41 -1.96
N ASP A 437 34.20 -9.54 -1.27
CA ASP A 437 34.06 -9.35 0.18
C ASP A 437 32.71 -8.75 0.54
N TYR A 438 32.17 -7.84 -0.30
CA TYR A 438 30.86 -7.23 -0.09
C TYR A 438 29.71 -8.23 -0.22
N ILE A 439 29.79 -9.14 -1.21
CA ILE A 439 28.78 -10.18 -1.43
C ILE A 439 28.98 -11.36 -0.47
N GLY A 440 30.21 -11.61 -0.02
CA GLY A 440 30.59 -12.78 0.79
C GLY A 440 30.85 -14.04 -0.04
N ILE A 441 31.33 -13.89 -1.27
CA ILE A 441 31.66 -14.98 -2.23
C ILE A 441 33.11 -14.91 -2.67
N LYS A 442 33.54 -15.84 -3.55
CA LYS A 442 34.88 -15.87 -4.13
C LYS A 442 34.78 -16.19 -5.61
N LEU A 443 34.25 -15.27 -6.39
CA LEU A 443 34.30 -15.36 -7.85
C LEU A 443 35.71 -15.07 -8.35
N SER A 444 36.15 -15.82 -9.36
CA SER A 444 37.37 -15.49 -10.09
C SER A 444 37.18 -14.19 -10.89
N LYS A 445 38.30 -13.57 -11.21
CA LYS A 445 38.34 -12.38 -12.07
C LYS A 445 37.55 -12.57 -13.38
N ASN A 446 37.73 -13.69 -14.06
CA ASN A 446 37.13 -13.92 -15.36
C ASN A 446 35.59 -14.08 -15.21
N GLU A 447 35.15 -14.85 -14.23
CA GLU A 447 33.70 -15.01 -13.97
C GLU A 447 33.00 -13.67 -13.67
N MET A 448 33.64 -12.82 -12.87
CA MET A 448 33.08 -11.50 -12.55
C MET A 448 33.04 -10.57 -13.77
N ILE A 449 34.13 -10.56 -14.59
CA ILE A 449 34.14 -9.78 -15.81
C ILE A 449 33.10 -10.30 -16.81
N ASP A 450 32.99 -11.61 -17.00
CA ASP A 450 32.02 -12.23 -17.89
C ASP A 450 30.56 -11.85 -17.49
N ILE A 451 30.26 -11.81 -16.18
CA ILE A 451 28.96 -11.36 -15.68
C ILE A 451 28.73 -9.90 -16.05
N LEU A 452 29.66 -9.00 -15.73
CA LEU A 452 29.52 -7.58 -16.03
C LEU A 452 29.42 -7.32 -17.54
N GLU A 453 30.21 -7.98 -18.36
CA GLU A 453 30.14 -7.84 -19.81
C GLU A 453 28.86 -8.41 -20.41
N SER A 454 28.28 -9.47 -19.82
CA SER A 454 26.96 -9.98 -20.23
C SER A 454 25.85 -8.95 -20.03
N LEU A 455 25.99 -8.07 -19.05
CA LEU A 455 25.11 -6.94 -18.76
C LEU A 455 25.48 -5.67 -19.55
N HIS A 456 26.39 -5.80 -20.55
CA HIS A 456 26.84 -4.72 -21.41
C HIS A 456 27.68 -3.63 -20.73
N PHE A 457 28.27 -3.90 -19.56
CA PHE A 457 29.31 -3.04 -19.01
C PHE A 457 30.62 -3.19 -19.80
N SER A 458 31.36 -2.11 -19.94
CA SER A 458 32.71 -2.16 -20.48
C SER A 458 33.69 -2.18 -19.31
N VAL A 459 34.48 -3.26 -19.21
CA VAL A 459 35.40 -3.49 -18.08
C VAL A 459 36.82 -3.40 -18.53
N ALA A 460 37.59 -2.46 -17.95
CA ALA A 460 39.03 -2.40 -18.09
C ALA A 460 39.69 -2.83 -16.77
N GLU A 461 40.52 -3.86 -16.81
CA GLU A 461 41.15 -4.45 -15.63
C GLU A 461 42.65 -4.23 -15.65
N ASN A 462 43.27 -3.91 -14.50
CA ASN A 462 44.68 -3.82 -14.28
C ASN A 462 45.05 -4.18 -12.84
N ASN A 463 45.75 -5.32 -12.66
CA ASN A 463 46.22 -5.82 -11.35
C ASN A 463 45.14 -5.91 -10.27
N GLY A 464 43.99 -6.50 -10.62
CA GLY A 464 42.83 -6.70 -9.71
C GLY A 464 41.96 -5.47 -9.50
N LYS A 465 42.38 -4.30 -10.02
CA LYS A 465 41.55 -3.09 -10.09
C LYS A 465 40.71 -3.10 -11.35
N ILE A 466 39.44 -2.83 -11.24
CA ILE A 466 38.57 -2.73 -12.40
C ILE A 466 38.02 -1.31 -12.53
N ARG A 467 37.98 -0.84 -13.76
CA ARG A 467 37.28 0.37 -14.16
C ARG A 467 36.11 -0.04 -15.02
N VAL A 468 34.91 0.12 -14.48
CA VAL A 468 33.66 -0.29 -15.12
C VAL A 468 32.99 0.93 -15.69
N THR A 469 32.77 0.95 -17.01
CA THR A 469 31.95 1.95 -17.66
C THR A 469 30.51 1.43 -17.74
N VAL A 470 29.59 2.13 -17.09
CA VAL A 470 28.17 1.77 -17.03
C VAL A 470 27.53 2.07 -18.38
N PRO A 471 26.73 1.14 -18.95
CA PRO A 471 26.01 1.40 -20.19
C PRO A 471 24.98 2.52 -19.99
N ASP A 472 24.74 3.28 -21.03
CA ASP A 472 23.91 4.49 -21.00
C ASP A 472 22.46 4.26 -20.55
N PHE A 473 21.91 3.07 -20.74
CA PHE A 473 20.55 2.71 -20.33
C PHE A 473 20.40 2.37 -18.84
N ARG A 474 21.49 2.17 -18.09
CA ARG A 474 21.49 1.91 -16.63
C ARG A 474 21.77 3.22 -15.89
N MET A 475 20.71 3.93 -15.55
CA MET A 475 20.80 5.23 -14.86
C MET A 475 20.75 5.10 -13.34
N ASP A 476 20.67 3.90 -12.82
CA ASP A 476 20.54 3.54 -11.41
C ASP A 476 21.85 3.17 -10.71
N LEU A 477 22.95 3.07 -11.44
CA LEU A 477 24.24 2.57 -10.93
C LEU A 477 25.21 3.71 -10.68
N TYR A 478 25.65 3.88 -9.42
CA TYR A 478 26.51 5.00 -9.00
C TYR A 478 27.80 4.56 -8.33
N GLY A 479 27.85 3.36 -7.74
CA GLY A 479 28.95 2.92 -6.92
C GLY A 479 29.20 1.40 -6.93
N MET A 480 30.24 0.98 -6.18
CA MET A 480 30.63 -0.43 -6.07
C MET A 480 29.48 -1.32 -5.52
N PRO A 481 28.67 -0.89 -4.52
CA PRO A 481 27.56 -1.71 -4.06
C PRO A 481 26.54 -2.05 -5.16
N ASP A 482 26.30 -1.13 -6.10
CA ASP A 482 25.38 -1.36 -7.21
C ASP A 482 25.96 -2.40 -8.18
N LEU A 483 27.28 -2.36 -8.43
CA LEU A 483 27.95 -3.41 -9.21
C LEU A 483 27.94 -4.77 -8.49
N ALA A 484 28.10 -4.77 -7.17
CA ALA A 484 28.01 -5.98 -6.37
C ALA A 484 26.60 -6.61 -6.47
N GLU A 485 25.54 -5.81 -6.46
CA GLU A 485 24.17 -6.27 -6.71
C GLU A 485 24.06 -6.93 -8.09
N GLU A 486 24.54 -6.27 -9.13
CA GLU A 486 24.49 -6.80 -10.50
C GLU A 486 25.23 -8.15 -10.62
N VAL A 487 26.39 -8.26 -9.99
CA VAL A 487 27.17 -9.52 -9.95
C VAL A 487 26.40 -10.60 -9.16
N ALA A 488 25.88 -10.26 -8.00
CA ALA A 488 25.19 -11.20 -7.12
C ALA A 488 23.92 -11.79 -7.75
N ARG A 489 23.09 -10.95 -8.41
CA ARG A 489 21.85 -11.38 -9.02
C ARG A 489 22.08 -12.30 -10.22
N VAL A 490 23.00 -11.95 -11.14
CA VAL A 490 23.31 -12.78 -12.31
C VAL A 490 24.10 -14.05 -11.94
N TYR A 491 24.94 -13.98 -10.89
CA TYR A 491 25.52 -15.18 -10.30
C TYR A 491 24.47 -16.12 -9.71
N GLY A 492 23.38 -15.54 -9.21
CA GLY A 492 22.25 -16.20 -8.57
C GLY A 492 22.35 -16.22 -7.06
N TYR A 493 21.41 -15.60 -6.39
CA TYR A 493 21.38 -15.50 -4.91
C TYR A 493 21.39 -16.86 -4.21
N SER A 494 20.82 -17.90 -4.83
CA SER A 494 20.84 -19.27 -4.30
C SER A 494 22.24 -19.89 -4.28
N ASN A 495 23.19 -19.37 -5.03
CA ASN A 495 24.58 -19.80 -5.03
C ASN A 495 25.44 -19.14 -3.93
N ILE A 496 24.89 -18.12 -3.26
CA ILE A 496 25.58 -17.45 -2.15
C ILE A 496 25.46 -18.34 -0.90
N PRO A 497 26.62 -18.70 -0.27
CA PRO A 497 26.59 -19.61 0.87
C PRO A 497 25.92 -18.95 2.09
N ILE A 498 25.09 -19.73 2.78
CA ILE A 498 24.51 -19.30 4.06
C ILE A 498 25.61 -19.27 5.10
N THR A 499 25.87 -18.10 5.69
CA THR A 499 26.87 -17.89 6.74
C THR A 499 26.23 -17.36 8.02
N THR A 500 26.80 -17.72 9.15
CA THR A 500 26.40 -17.14 10.42
C THR A 500 27.05 -15.77 10.58
N PRO A 501 26.29 -14.69 10.90
CA PRO A 501 26.87 -13.40 11.17
C PRO A 501 27.87 -13.48 12.31
N TRP A 502 29.09 -12.97 12.08
CA TRP A 502 30.09 -12.88 13.14
C TRP A 502 30.11 -11.45 13.68
N SER A 503 29.82 -11.32 14.97
CA SER A 503 29.86 -10.02 15.66
C SER A 503 30.37 -10.19 17.09
N ALA A 504 30.92 -9.13 17.65
CA ALA A 504 31.23 -9.11 19.07
C ALA A 504 29.97 -9.35 19.89
N VAL A 505 30.04 -10.29 20.84
CA VAL A 505 28.91 -10.55 21.74
C VAL A 505 28.78 -9.35 22.68
N THR A 506 27.70 -8.62 22.54
CA THR A 506 27.35 -7.54 23.47
C THR A 506 26.24 -8.02 24.41
N LYS A 507 26.30 -7.59 25.66
CA LYS A 507 25.21 -7.87 26.61
C LYS A 507 23.99 -7.12 26.18
N GLY A 508 22.92 -7.83 25.84
CA GLY A 508 21.61 -7.22 25.60
C GLY A 508 21.11 -6.54 26.87
N ILE A 509 20.84 -5.24 26.81
CA ILE A 509 20.31 -4.46 27.92
C ILE A 509 18.99 -3.86 27.47
N MET A 510 17.93 -4.13 28.22
CA MET A 510 16.67 -3.41 28.02
C MET A 510 16.80 -1.97 28.54
N SER A 511 16.14 -1.05 27.87
CA SER A 511 16.02 0.31 28.40
C SER A 511 15.14 0.32 29.66
N PRO A 512 15.35 1.26 30.57
CA PRO A 512 14.49 1.36 31.78
C PRO A 512 13.01 1.45 31.46
N SER A 513 12.64 2.07 30.35
CA SER A 513 11.24 2.14 29.90
C SER A 513 10.69 0.78 29.49
N GLN A 514 11.48 -0.02 28.78
CA GLN A 514 11.10 -1.39 28.43
C GLN A 514 10.94 -2.27 29.66
N GLU A 515 11.86 -2.17 30.62
CA GLU A 515 11.77 -2.95 31.88
C GLU A 515 10.50 -2.61 32.65
N VAL A 516 10.16 -1.33 32.77
CA VAL A 516 8.92 -0.89 33.44
C VAL A 516 7.70 -1.37 32.67
N LEU A 517 7.69 -1.20 31.35
CA LEU A 517 6.58 -1.63 30.50
C LEU A 517 6.33 -3.14 30.64
N PHE A 518 7.37 -3.96 30.52
CA PHE A 518 7.21 -5.42 30.65
C PHE A 518 6.71 -5.82 32.04
N LYS A 519 7.27 -5.22 33.10
CA LYS A 519 6.77 -5.47 34.46
C LYS A 519 5.29 -5.11 34.62
N VAL A 520 4.86 -3.96 34.11
CA VAL A 520 3.44 -3.56 34.19
C VAL A 520 2.57 -4.53 33.39
N THR A 521 3.01 -4.90 32.19
CA THR A 521 2.30 -5.86 31.34
C THR A 521 2.16 -7.22 32.04
N ASP A 522 3.25 -7.76 32.58
CA ASP A 522 3.24 -9.05 33.27
C ASP A 522 2.27 -9.02 34.48
N ILE A 523 2.32 -7.96 35.28
CA ILE A 523 1.42 -7.82 36.43
C ILE A 523 -0.03 -7.71 36.01
N LEU A 524 -0.35 -7.01 34.92
CA LEU A 524 -1.72 -6.94 34.41
C LEU A 524 -2.21 -8.30 33.95
N VAL A 525 -1.37 -9.06 33.25
CA VAL A 525 -1.67 -10.46 32.86
C VAL A 525 -1.82 -11.38 34.09
N GLU A 526 -0.96 -11.28 35.08
CA GLU A 526 -1.05 -12.05 36.33
C GLU A 526 -2.34 -11.74 37.10
N ASN A 527 -2.89 -10.54 36.98
CA ASN A 527 -4.19 -10.17 37.54
C ASN A 527 -5.38 -10.54 36.60
N GLY A 528 -5.15 -11.34 35.57
CA GLY A 528 -6.21 -11.90 34.71
C GLY A 528 -6.66 -11.00 33.56
N LEU A 529 -5.94 -9.92 33.22
CA LEU A 529 -6.26 -9.10 32.08
C LEU A 529 -5.56 -9.61 30.82
N SER A 530 -6.24 -9.56 29.69
CA SER A 530 -5.70 -9.89 28.37
C SER A 530 -5.25 -8.62 27.65
N GLN A 531 -4.04 -8.64 27.09
CA GLN A 531 -3.57 -7.54 26.25
C GLN A 531 -4.27 -7.56 24.92
N VAL A 532 -4.73 -6.38 24.47
CA VAL A 532 -5.33 -6.15 23.16
C VAL A 532 -4.55 -5.09 22.41
N VAL A 533 -4.65 -5.11 21.08
CA VAL A 533 -4.04 -4.12 20.20
C VAL A 533 -5.14 -3.55 19.31
N ASN A 534 -5.40 -2.26 19.43
CA ASN A 534 -6.34 -1.52 18.61
C ASN A 534 -5.61 -0.56 17.66
N TYR A 535 -6.33 -0.05 16.66
CA TYR A 535 -5.77 0.93 15.73
C TYR A 535 -5.33 2.21 16.44
N SER A 536 -4.27 2.83 15.92
CA SER A 536 -3.82 4.16 16.35
C SER A 536 -4.70 5.28 15.77
N PHE A 537 -5.69 4.92 14.99
CA PHE A 537 -6.68 5.80 14.39
C PHE A 537 -8.05 5.58 15.02
N MET A 538 -8.84 6.65 15.08
CA MET A 538 -10.18 6.62 15.68
C MET A 538 -11.14 7.57 14.92
N ASP A 539 -12.42 7.48 15.21
CA ASP A 539 -13.39 8.54 14.97
C ASP A 539 -13.42 9.49 16.18
N LYS A 540 -13.08 10.78 15.97
CA LYS A 540 -13.19 11.80 17.05
C LYS A 540 -14.60 11.91 17.66
N ASN A 541 -15.65 11.45 16.95
CA ASN A 541 -16.98 11.39 17.50
C ASN A 541 -17.10 10.38 18.66
N ASP A 542 -16.25 9.35 18.71
CA ASP A 542 -16.21 8.42 19.84
C ASP A 542 -15.74 9.10 21.13
N LEU A 543 -14.89 10.13 21.05
CA LEU A 543 -14.51 10.93 22.21
C LEU A 543 -15.68 11.64 22.86
N LYS A 544 -16.69 12.07 22.08
CA LYS A 544 -17.93 12.70 22.61
C LYS A 544 -18.75 11.74 23.44
N LYS A 545 -18.56 10.43 23.27
CA LYS A 545 -19.19 9.38 24.08
C LYS A 545 -18.54 9.24 25.46
N LEU A 546 -17.36 9.81 25.69
CA LEU A 546 -16.58 9.67 26.93
C LEU A 546 -16.80 10.78 27.96
N ASN A 547 -17.81 11.61 27.78
CA ASN A 547 -18.22 12.71 28.70
C ASN A 547 -17.17 13.78 28.97
N PHE A 548 -16.15 13.95 28.13
CA PHE A 548 -15.22 15.06 28.29
C PHE A 548 -15.94 16.40 28.06
N PRO A 549 -15.56 17.48 28.77
CA PRO A 549 -16.03 18.84 28.47
C PRO A 549 -15.70 19.25 27.03
N GLU A 550 -16.53 20.07 26.41
CA GLU A 550 -16.38 20.47 25.00
C GLU A 550 -15.06 21.20 24.71
N ASP A 551 -14.49 21.85 25.70
CA ASP A 551 -13.21 22.58 25.65
C ASP A 551 -11.99 21.69 25.98
N SER A 552 -12.20 20.39 26.17
CA SER A 552 -11.12 19.45 26.50
C SER A 552 -10.12 19.30 25.36
N SER A 553 -8.82 19.33 25.70
CA SER A 553 -7.73 19.08 24.75
C SER A 553 -7.79 17.69 24.08
N VAL A 554 -8.55 16.75 24.65
CA VAL A 554 -8.73 15.41 24.08
C VAL A 554 -9.36 15.47 22.69
N TYR A 555 -10.14 16.51 22.38
CA TYR A 555 -10.77 16.74 21.07
C TYR A 555 -9.82 17.30 20.00
N ASN A 556 -8.62 17.69 20.39
CA ASN A 556 -7.60 18.20 19.46
C ASN A 556 -6.94 17.04 18.69
N ALA A 557 -7.76 16.21 18.07
CA ALA A 557 -7.28 15.09 17.27
C ALA A 557 -6.75 15.56 15.91
N ILE A 558 -5.68 14.94 15.43
CA ILE A 558 -5.08 15.21 14.13
C ILE A 558 -5.80 14.38 13.08
N SER A 559 -6.47 15.04 12.15
CA SER A 559 -7.10 14.35 11.02
C SER A 559 -6.08 14.04 9.93
N ILE A 560 -6.15 12.81 9.40
CA ILE A 560 -5.30 12.34 8.31
C ILE A 560 -5.87 12.87 7.00
N MET A 561 -5.02 13.40 6.13
CA MET A 561 -5.43 14.01 4.86
C MET A 561 -6.08 13.01 3.91
N ASN A 562 -5.58 11.77 3.89
CA ASN A 562 -6.07 10.67 3.05
C ASN A 562 -6.18 9.39 3.89
N PRO A 563 -7.20 9.29 4.78
CA PRO A 563 -7.36 8.14 5.65
C PRO A 563 -7.66 6.87 4.84
N ILE A 564 -7.28 5.73 5.38
CA ILE A 564 -7.58 4.41 4.76
C ILE A 564 -9.08 4.13 4.78
N SER A 565 -9.78 4.63 5.80
CA SER A 565 -11.23 4.50 5.96
C SER A 565 -11.79 5.77 6.59
N ASP A 566 -12.98 6.18 6.14
CA ASP A 566 -13.73 7.27 6.74
C ASP A 566 -14.21 6.98 8.18
N GLU A 567 -14.16 5.72 8.60
CA GLU A 567 -14.49 5.31 9.97
C GLU A 567 -13.37 5.63 10.97
N TYR A 568 -12.13 5.78 10.50
CA TYR A 568 -10.95 6.01 11.35
C TYR A 568 -10.07 7.15 10.81
N PRO A 569 -10.61 8.38 10.69
CA PRO A 569 -9.90 9.47 10.03
C PRO A 569 -8.90 10.20 10.92
N ASP A 570 -8.97 10.04 12.25
CA ASP A 570 -8.23 10.85 13.21
C ASP A 570 -7.21 10.02 14.02
N MET A 571 -6.08 10.62 14.35
CA MET A 571 -5.11 10.01 15.26
C MET A 571 -5.65 10.03 16.71
N ARG A 572 -5.51 8.92 17.42
CA ARG A 572 -6.08 8.76 18.76
C ARG A 572 -5.42 9.68 19.80
N THR A 573 -6.25 10.34 20.60
CA THR A 573 -5.86 11.13 21.77
C THR A 573 -6.19 10.42 23.09
N SER A 574 -6.77 9.21 23.02
CA SER A 574 -7.09 8.32 24.13
C SER A 574 -7.10 6.88 23.65
N LEU A 575 -6.77 5.92 24.54
CA LEU A 575 -6.90 4.47 24.27
C LEU A 575 -8.32 3.95 24.53
N LEU A 576 -9.12 4.70 25.29
CA LEU A 576 -10.45 4.26 25.72
C LEU A 576 -11.43 3.98 24.56
N PRO A 577 -11.50 4.77 23.47
CA PRO A 577 -12.38 4.45 22.36
C PRO A 577 -12.15 3.07 21.77
N GLY A 578 -10.88 2.71 21.50
CA GLY A 578 -10.51 1.39 20.98
C GLY A 578 -10.89 0.26 21.94
N LEU A 579 -10.61 0.44 23.24
CA LEU A 579 -10.99 -0.52 24.28
C LEU A 579 -12.52 -0.67 24.40
N MET A 580 -13.29 0.42 24.28
CA MET A 580 -14.75 0.38 24.31
C MET A 580 -15.33 -0.36 23.10
N HIS A 581 -14.76 -0.20 21.92
CA HIS A 581 -15.13 -0.99 20.74
C HIS A 581 -14.84 -2.46 20.94
N THR A 582 -13.66 -2.79 21.45
CA THR A 582 -13.27 -4.18 21.76
C THR A 582 -14.21 -4.80 22.79
N LEU A 583 -14.54 -4.08 23.86
CA LEU A 583 -15.49 -4.54 24.88
C LEU A 583 -16.89 -4.76 24.27
N GLN A 584 -17.41 -3.79 23.54
CA GLN A 584 -18.72 -3.87 22.88
C GLN A 584 -18.79 -5.06 21.91
N TYR A 585 -17.74 -5.28 21.12
CA TYR A 585 -17.64 -6.41 20.22
C TYR A 585 -17.72 -7.74 20.99
N ASN A 586 -16.94 -7.91 22.06
CA ASN A 586 -16.95 -9.12 22.87
C ASN A 586 -18.32 -9.37 23.49
N LEU A 587 -18.94 -8.35 24.12
CA LEU A 587 -20.28 -8.46 24.68
C LEU A 587 -21.33 -8.84 23.62
N SER A 588 -21.21 -8.34 22.39
CA SER A 588 -22.09 -8.72 21.28
C SER A 588 -21.94 -10.19 20.88
N LYS A 589 -20.80 -10.79 21.14
CA LYS A 589 -20.52 -12.22 20.94
C LYS A 589 -20.86 -13.08 22.15
N LYS A 590 -21.50 -12.49 23.20
CA LYS A 590 -21.85 -13.13 24.47
C LYS A 590 -20.66 -13.55 25.31
N ASN A 591 -19.51 -12.90 25.13
CA ASN A 591 -18.40 -12.99 26.05
C ASN A 591 -18.67 -12.04 27.22
N ASP A 592 -19.31 -12.56 28.25
CA ASP A 592 -19.80 -11.74 29.37
C ASP A 592 -18.73 -11.36 30.40
N GLN A 593 -17.57 -12.00 30.34
CA GLN A 593 -16.42 -11.74 31.22
C GLN A 593 -15.27 -11.21 30.35
N VAL A 594 -15.00 -9.92 30.48
CA VAL A 594 -14.01 -9.22 29.67
C VAL A 594 -13.11 -8.40 30.57
N ALA A 595 -11.86 -8.81 30.70
CA ALA A 595 -10.81 -8.05 31.36
C ALA A 595 -9.67 -7.85 30.37
N ILE A 596 -9.51 -6.63 29.89
CA ILE A 596 -8.61 -6.29 28.79
C ILE A 596 -7.80 -5.04 29.10
N PHE A 597 -6.61 -4.95 28.52
CA PHE A 597 -5.80 -3.73 28.57
C PHE A 597 -5.04 -3.52 27.25
N GLU A 598 -4.66 -2.30 27.01
CA GLU A 598 -3.84 -1.91 25.87
C GLU A 598 -2.71 -1.00 26.33
N TYR A 599 -1.50 -1.28 25.83
CA TYR A 599 -0.40 -0.33 25.79
C TYR A 599 -0.37 0.33 24.42
N GLY A 600 -0.27 1.64 24.38
CA GLY A 600 -0.21 2.36 23.10
C GLY A 600 0.17 3.82 23.26
N HIS A 601 0.46 4.46 22.12
CA HIS A 601 0.73 5.89 22.04
C HIS A 601 -0.53 6.66 21.73
N ILE A 602 -0.67 7.83 22.33
CA ILE A 602 -1.62 8.87 21.95
C ILE A 602 -0.86 10.06 21.38
N TYR A 603 -1.54 10.88 20.59
CA TYR A 603 -0.93 11.95 19.80
C TYR A 603 -1.56 13.29 20.16
N GLU A 604 -0.77 14.19 20.72
CA GLU A 604 -1.22 15.52 21.14
C GLU A 604 -0.52 16.61 20.34
N PRO A 605 -1.25 17.34 19.47
CA PRO A 605 -0.69 18.50 18.78
C PRO A 605 -0.50 19.65 19.77
N LYS A 606 0.58 20.41 19.61
CA LYS A 606 0.76 21.63 20.43
C LYS A 606 -0.16 22.75 19.97
N ARG A 607 -0.39 22.86 18.66
CA ARG A 607 -1.28 23.86 18.04
C ARG A 607 -1.73 23.46 16.65
N PHE A 608 -2.73 24.11 16.14
CA PHE A 608 -3.18 24.05 14.75
C PHE A 608 -3.01 25.42 14.07
N PRO A 609 -2.65 25.47 12.74
CA PRO A 609 -2.21 24.35 11.93
C PRO A 609 -0.90 23.73 12.43
N LEU A 610 -0.68 22.45 12.13
CA LEU A 610 0.53 21.73 12.53
C LEU A 610 1.76 22.36 11.85
N ASP A 611 2.76 22.73 12.62
CA ASP A 611 4.06 23.23 12.18
C ASP A 611 5.24 22.41 12.74
N GLU A 612 4.94 21.47 13.63
CA GLU A 612 5.87 20.49 14.18
C GLU A 612 5.17 19.15 14.41
N LEU A 613 5.94 18.11 14.65
CA LEU A 613 5.40 16.78 14.98
C LEU A 613 4.61 16.84 16.29
N PRO A 614 3.49 16.09 16.40
CA PRO A 614 2.74 15.98 17.64
C PRO A 614 3.58 15.32 18.73
N LYS A 615 3.24 15.61 19.98
CA LYS A 615 3.83 14.90 21.11
C LYS A 615 3.19 13.53 21.26
N GLU A 616 4.02 12.51 21.38
CA GLU A 616 3.58 11.13 21.59
C GLU A 616 3.69 10.78 23.07
N TYR A 617 2.60 10.30 23.65
CA TYR A 617 2.56 9.83 25.03
C TYR A 617 2.24 8.34 25.09
N SER A 618 3.02 7.60 25.86
CA SER A 618 2.76 6.18 26.10
C SER A 618 1.80 6.01 27.27
N LEU A 619 0.65 5.41 27.01
CA LEU A 619 -0.36 5.10 28.00
C LEU A 619 -0.59 3.60 28.09
N ILE A 620 -1.08 3.16 29.28
CA ILE A 620 -1.67 1.85 29.48
C ILE A 620 -3.07 2.08 30.03
N SER A 621 -4.08 1.59 29.33
CA SER A 621 -5.47 1.66 29.79
C SER A 621 -6.12 0.29 29.72
N GLY A 622 -7.11 0.05 30.54
CA GLY A 622 -7.82 -1.23 30.55
C GLY A 622 -9.25 -1.13 31.04
N LEU A 623 -10.03 -2.16 30.75
CA LEU A 623 -11.43 -2.29 31.12
C LEU A 623 -11.68 -3.69 31.71
N MET A 624 -12.52 -3.75 32.74
CA MET A 624 -12.98 -4.98 33.39
C MET A 624 -14.50 -5.01 33.48
N CYS A 625 -15.11 -6.07 32.96
CA CYS A 625 -16.56 -6.25 32.92
C CYS A 625 -16.90 -7.71 33.24
N GLY A 626 -17.96 -7.96 34.01
CA GLY A 626 -18.33 -9.30 34.46
C GLY A 626 -17.68 -9.68 35.76
N GLY A 627 -17.06 -10.84 35.86
CA GLY A 627 -16.46 -11.36 37.12
C GLY A 627 -15.11 -12.02 36.87
N PRO A 628 -14.39 -12.37 37.95
CA PRO A 628 -13.04 -12.91 37.92
C PRO A 628 -12.94 -14.39 37.49
N ALA A 629 -14.05 -15.10 37.46
CA ALA A 629 -14.07 -16.54 37.18
C ALA A 629 -14.96 -16.87 35.98
N GLU A 630 -14.47 -17.73 35.08
CA GLU A 630 -15.30 -18.39 34.09
C GLU A 630 -16.25 -19.40 34.79
N ASN A 631 -17.34 -19.77 34.08
CA ASN A 631 -18.31 -20.74 34.58
C ASN A 631 -17.65 -22.09 34.89
N GLY A 632 -17.29 -22.30 36.13
CA GLY A 632 -16.57 -23.48 36.62
C GLY A 632 -16.79 -23.73 38.11
N TYR A 633 -16.12 -24.75 38.67
CA TYR A 633 -16.15 -25.02 40.08
C TYR A 633 -14.81 -24.60 40.74
N PRO A 634 -14.83 -23.88 41.87
CA PRO A 634 -16.00 -23.32 42.56
C PRO A 634 -16.64 -22.18 41.77
N ASN A 635 -17.98 -22.21 41.69
CA ASN A 635 -18.75 -21.23 40.98
C ASN A 635 -18.81 -19.90 41.75
N ASP A 636 -17.82 -19.05 41.58
CA ASP A 636 -17.84 -17.68 42.11
C ASP A 636 -18.51 -16.77 41.08
N GLN A 637 -19.80 -16.49 41.27
CA GLN A 637 -20.58 -15.60 40.41
C GLN A 637 -20.45 -14.12 40.78
N ARG A 638 -19.43 -13.77 41.58
CA ARG A 638 -19.17 -12.38 41.95
C ARG A 638 -18.81 -11.55 40.71
N GLU A 639 -19.45 -10.43 40.57
CA GLU A 639 -19.05 -9.42 39.59
C GLU A 639 -17.86 -8.60 40.13
N TYR A 640 -17.08 -8.02 39.23
CA TYR A 640 -16.03 -7.07 39.58
C TYR A 640 -16.61 -5.88 40.34
N ASP A 641 -15.85 -5.37 41.30
CA ASP A 641 -16.17 -4.15 42.02
C ASP A 641 -15.00 -3.15 42.03
N PHE A 642 -15.21 -2.01 42.69
CA PHE A 642 -14.17 -0.99 42.81
C PHE A 642 -12.87 -1.48 43.42
N PHE A 643 -12.95 -2.43 44.34
CA PHE A 643 -11.75 -2.94 45.03
C PHE A 643 -10.93 -3.88 44.18
N ASP A 644 -11.54 -4.53 43.17
CA ASP A 644 -10.81 -5.33 42.20
C ASP A 644 -9.90 -4.46 41.35
N ILE A 645 -10.45 -3.40 40.70
CA ILE A 645 -9.62 -2.51 39.91
C ILE A 645 -8.58 -1.76 40.77
N LYS A 646 -8.93 -1.40 42.00
CA LYS A 646 -8.00 -0.79 42.94
C LYS A 646 -6.83 -1.75 43.25
N ALA A 647 -7.12 -3.04 43.50
CA ALA A 647 -6.10 -4.06 43.79
C ALA A 647 -5.16 -4.25 42.59
N VAL A 648 -5.70 -4.30 41.36
CA VAL A 648 -4.87 -4.36 40.15
C VAL A 648 -3.90 -3.18 40.10
N MET A 649 -4.35 -1.96 40.36
CA MET A 649 -3.48 -0.78 40.36
C MET A 649 -2.48 -0.78 41.49
N GLU A 650 -2.85 -1.25 42.69
CA GLU A 650 -1.93 -1.41 43.83
C GLU A 650 -0.86 -2.47 43.54
N ASN A 651 -1.20 -3.56 42.85
CA ASN A 651 -0.24 -4.58 42.42
C ASN A 651 0.77 -4.01 41.42
N VAL A 652 0.33 -3.18 40.44
CA VAL A 652 1.23 -2.49 39.51
C VAL A 652 2.22 -1.59 40.27
N LEU A 653 1.74 -0.74 41.19
CA LEU A 653 2.62 0.12 41.98
C LEU A 653 3.60 -0.65 42.86
N SER A 654 3.13 -1.75 43.50
CA SER A 654 3.95 -2.64 44.35
C SER A 654 5.05 -3.33 43.54
N ALA A 655 4.74 -3.85 42.34
CA ALA A 655 5.72 -4.47 41.44
C ALA A 655 6.81 -3.51 41.02
N LEU A 656 6.47 -2.24 40.83
CA LEU A 656 7.42 -1.18 40.52
C LEU A 656 8.12 -0.60 41.76
N SER A 657 7.88 -1.15 42.97
CA SER A 657 8.40 -0.67 44.23
C SER A 657 8.00 0.78 44.59
N ILE A 658 6.90 1.24 44.03
CA ILE A 658 6.37 2.57 44.29
C ILE A 658 5.57 2.55 45.59
N ARG A 659 6.02 3.30 46.56
CA ARG A 659 5.43 3.40 47.93
C ARG A 659 5.14 4.87 48.24
N ASP A 660 4.45 5.10 49.37
CA ASP A 660 4.15 6.46 49.87
C ASP A 660 3.41 7.32 48.86
N TYR A 661 2.41 6.73 48.22
CA TYR A 661 1.43 7.44 47.38
C TYR A 661 0.13 7.68 48.18
N LYS A 662 -0.62 8.64 47.74
CA LYS A 662 -1.94 8.98 48.28
C LYS A 662 -3.03 8.52 47.33
N ILE A 663 -4.18 8.15 47.89
CA ILE A 663 -5.39 7.93 47.14
C ILE A 663 -6.31 9.13 47.32
N ARG A 664 -6.87 9.65 46.22
CA ARG A 664 -7.88 10.71 46.29
C ARG A 664 -8.96 10.46 45.22
N ARG A 665 -10.13 11.09 45.42
CA ARG A 665 -11.18 11.05 44.39
C ARG A 665 -10.67 11.70 43.12
N THR A 666 -11.05 11.13 41.98
CA THR A 666 -10.75 11.72 40.68
C THR A 666 -11.95 12.45 40.11
N ASN A 667 -11.70 13.54 39.38
CA ASN A 667 -12.71 14.25 38.60
C ASN A 667 -12.63 13.89 37.11
N TYR A 668 -12.03 12.74 36.79
CA TYR A 668 -11.89 12.33 35.40
C TYR A 668 -13.26 12.00 34.79
N PRO A 669 -13.72 12.70 33.74
CA PRO A 669 -15.14 12.72 33.31
C PRO A 669 -15.67 11.36 32.84
N VAL A 670 -14.77 10.47 32.48
CA VAL A 670 -15.10 9.10 32.01
C VAL A 670 -15.59 8.22 33.16
N PHE A 671 -15.18 8.51 34.40
CA PHE A 671 -15.51 7.69 35.56
C PHE A 671 -16.68 8.24 36.37
N HIS A 672 -17.36 7.34 37.08
CA HIS A 672 -18.41 7.68 38.03
C HIS A 672 -17.86 8.48 39.21
N PRO A 673 -18.39 9.68 39.51
CA PRO A 673 -17.80 10.59 40.52
C PRO A 673 -17.79 10.01 41.96
N GLY A 674 -18.68 9.06 42.24
CA GLY A 674 -18.79 8.43 43.55
C GLY A 674 -17.96 7.13 43.71
N VAL A 675 -17.52 6.53 42.56
CA VAL A 675 -16.87 5.20 42.54
C VAL A 675 -15.61 5.27 41.71
N SER A 676 -14.75 6.25 41.96
CA SER A 676 -13.51 6.44 41.23
C SER A 676 -12.46 7.11 42.07
N ALA A 677 -11.20 6.82 41.79
CA ALA A 677 -10.03 7.35 42.48
C ALA A 677 -8.83 7.53 41.54
N GLU A 678 -7.84 8.23 42.05
CA GLU A 678 -6.52 8.30 41.44
C GLU A 678 -5.43 8.13 42.50
N PHE A 679 -4.34 7.46 42.16
CA PHE A 679 -3.12 7.40 42.94
C PHE A 679 -2.19 8.56 42.58
N VAL A 680 -1.70 9.25 43.56
CA VAL A 680 -0.88 10.46 43.40
C VAL A 680 0.35 10.40 44.29
N LYS A 681 1.51 10.76 43.73
CA LYS A 681 2.77 10.91 44.47
C LYS A 681 3.46 12.20 44.03
N ASN A 682 3.78 13.08 44.98
CA ASN A 682 4.38 14.39 44.69
C ASN A 682 3.65 15.17 43.62
N ASP A 683 2.31 15.21 43.70
CA ASP A 683 1.38 15.84 42.72
C ASP A 683 1.33 15.22 41.31
N VAL A 684 2.12 14.16 41.06
CA VAL A 684 2.06 13.39 39.82
C VAL A 684 1.00 12.30 39.93
N ILE A 685 0.10 12.23 38.97
CA ILE A 685 -0.94 11.19 38.91
C ILE A 685 -0.34 9.92 38.32
N LEU A 686 -0.29 8.85 39.12
CA LEU A 686 0.28 7.56 38.73
C LEU A 686 -0.73 6.69 37.98
N ALA A 687 -1.98 6.69 38.43
CA ALA A 687 -3.07 5.94 37.81
C ALA A 687 -4.40 6.62 38.13
N ARG A 688 -5.34 6.56 37.20
CA ARG A 688 -6.76 6.88 37.40
C ARG A 688 -7.57 5.61 37.16
N PHE A 689 -8.54 5.33 38.02
CA PHE A 689 -9.34 4.13 37.92
C PHE A 689 -10.70 4.28 38.60
N GLY A 690 -11.65 3.45 38.20
CA GLY A 690 -12.98 3.43 38.80
C GLY A 690 -14.03 2.83 37.86
N GLU A 691 -15.29 2.92 38.29
CA GLU A 691 -16.44 2.57 37.49
C GLU A 691 -16.63 3.58 36.35
N LEU A 692 -16.90 3.12 35.13
CA LEU A 692 -17.24 4.02 34.03
C LEU A 692 -18.57 4.72 34.34
N HIS A 693 -18.65 5.98 33.95
CA HIS A 693 -19.86 6.80 34.15
C HIS A 693 -21.06 6.18 33.41
N PRO A 694 -22.25 6.05 34.03
CA PRO A 694 -23.43 5.48 33.36
C PRO A 694 -23.77 6.13 32.03
N ALA A 695 -23.62 7.46 31.92
CA ALA A 695 -23.85 8.17 30.66
C ALA A 695 -22.82 7.81 29.57
N VAL A 696 -21.62 7.38 29.93
CA VAL A 696 -20.65 6.82 28.96
C VAL A 696 -21.15 5.47 28.49
N LEU A 697 -21.51 4.58 29.41
CA LEU A 697 -22.00 3.24 29.10
C LEU A 697 -23.26 3.28 28.21
N ASP A 698 -24.19 4.19 28.49
CA ASP A 698 -25.42 4.39 27.70
C ASP A 698 -25.09 4.81 26.23
N LYS A 699 -24.15 5.74 26.05
CA LYS A 699 -23.70 6.17 24.71
C LYS A 699 -23.02 5.05 23.90
N TRP A 700 -22.45 4.05 24.59
CA TRP A 700 -21.85 2.87 24.00
C TRP A 700 -22.81 1.66 23.96
N ASN A 701 -24.09 1.82 24.36
CA ASN A 701 -25.07 0.74 24.46
C ASN A 701 -24.61 -0.44 25.34
N ILE A 702 -23.85 -0.19 26.39
CA ILE A 702 -23.37 -1.17 27.32
C ILE A 702 -24.25 -1.12 28.59
N LYS A 703 -24.93 -2.23 28.89
CA LYS A 703 -25.89 -2.32 30.02
C LYS A 703 -25.30 -2.90 31.30
N ARG A 704 -24.00 -3.17 31.30
CA ARG A 704 -23.30 -3.76 32.43
C ARG A 704 -22.38 -2.74 33.08
N ILE A 705 -22.08 -2.94 34.34
CA ILE A 705 -21.07 -2.17 35.06
C ILE A 705 -19.70 -2.51 34.47
N VAL A 706 -18.90 -1.50 34.23
CA VAL A 706 -17.54 -1.63 33.68
C VAL A 706 -16.62 -0.79 34.55
N TYR A 707 -15.53 -1.38 34.97
CA TYR A 707 -14.43 -0.68 35.63
C TYR A 707 -13.30 -0.44 34.65
N GLY A 708 -12.62 0.67 34.79
CA GLY A 708 -11.52 1.04 33.88
C GLY A 708 -10.38 1.72 34.60
N PHE A 709 -9.23 1.73 33.95
CA PHE A 709 -8.06 2.46 34.42
C PHE A 709 -7.26 3.09 33.28
N THR A 710 -6.45 4.09 33.64
CA THR A 710 -5.45 4.68 32.75
C THR A 710 -4.19 5.03 33.53
N ILE A 711 -3.04 4.61 33.02
CA ILE A 711 -1.71 4.84 33.55
C ILE A 711 -0.89 5.59 32.50
N SER A 712 -0.22 6.68 32.88
CA SER A 712 0.81 7.32 32.06
C SER A 712 2.15 6.63 32.33
N LEU A 713 2.69 5.95 31.32
CA LEU A 713 3.98 5.25 31.47
C LEU A 713 5.13 6.22 31.83
N PRO A 714 5.28 7.39 31.21
CA PRO A 714 6.29 8.36 31.59
C PRO A 714 6.18 8.82 33.06
N ASP A 715 4.96 9.03 33.55
CA ASP A 715 4.74 9.53 34.90
C ASP A 715 5.06 8.48 35.97
N ILE A 716 4.67 7.22 35.74
CA ILE A 716 4.97 6.12 36.67
C ILE A 716 6.46 5.80 36.69
N MET A 717 7.16 5.97 35.58
CA MET A 717 8.61 5.76 35.47
C MET A 717 9.43 6.70 36.37
N ILE A 718 8.93 7.89 36.67
CA ILE A 718 9.61 8.86 37.54
C ILE A 718 9.91 8.22 38.92
N PHE A 719 9.05 7.32 39.36
CA PHE A 719 9.09 6.72 40.68
C PHE A 719 9.41 5.20 40.69
N ALA A 720 9.49 4.59 39.51
CA ALA A 720 9.81 3.18 39.36
C ALA A 720 11.27 2.87 39.71
N GLY A 721 11.55 1.65 40.22
CA GLY A 721 12.91 1.16 40.41
C GLY A 721 13.56 1.54 41.73
N ALA A 722 12.80 1.98 42.76
CA ALA A 722 13.33 2.15 44.07
C ALA A 722 13.90 0.83 44.60
N ALA A 723 15.12 0.85 45.10
CA ALA A 723 15.78 -0.35 45.63
C ALA A 723 14.96 -1.01 46.76
N THR A 724 14.73 -2.31 46.65
CA THR A 724 14.06 -3.06 47.70
C THR A 724 15.05 -3.27 48.87
N ASN A 725 14.79 -2.62 49.98
CA ASN A 725 15.62 -2.80 51.17
C ASN A 725 15.18 -4.02 51.95
N TYR A 726 16.13 -4.90 52.19
CA TYR A 726 15.90 -6.07 53.04
C TYR A 726 15.58 -5.61 54.49
N LYS A 727 14.47 -6.06 55.04
CA LYS A 727 14.13 -5.95 56.47
C LYS A 727 14.32 -7.29 57.14
N LYS A 728 15.06 -7.28 58.28
CA LYS A 728 15.27 -8.51 59.06
C LYS A 728 13.93 -9.07 59.50
N ILE A 729 13.79 -10.41 59.42
CA ILE A 729 12.63 -11.10 59.94
C ILE A 729 12.56 -10.83 61.47
N PRO A 730 11.39 -10.41 61.96
CA PRO A 730 11.22 -10.14 63.40
C PRO A 730 11.51 -11.35 64.24
N LYS A 731 12.24 -11.16 65.34
CA LYS A 731 12.57 -12.23 66.32
C LYS A 731 11.51 -12.39 67.39
N PHE A 732 10.73 -11.36 67.64
CA PHE A 732 9.74 -11.33 68.72
C PHE A 732 8.32 -11.36 68.17
N PRO A 733 7.35 -11.98 68.86
CA PRO A 733 5.97 -12.04 68.43
C PRO A 733 5.32 -10.63 68.42
N SER A 734 4.27 -10.44 67.56
CA SER A 734 3.40 -9.27 67.61
C SER A 734 2.32 -9.49 68.72
N ALA A 735 1.86 -8.37 69.25
CA ALA A 735 0.63 -8.30 70.03
C ALA A 735 -0.47 -7.67 69.17
N GLU A 736 -1.59 -8.37 69.10
CA GLU A 736 -2.73 -7.89 68.27
C GLU A 736 -3.84 -7.31 69.10
N ARG A 737 -4.49 -6.24 68.64
CA ARG A 737 -5.68 -5.64 69.24
C ARG A 737 -6.66 -5.25 68.14
N ASP A 738 -7.92 -5.56 68.38
CA ASP A 738 -9.02 -5.10 67.54
C ASP A 738 -9.64 -3.86 68.15
N LEU A 739 -9.88 -2.83 67.30
CA LEU A 739 -10.43 -1.55 67.71
C LEU A 739 -11.64 -1.24 66.87
N ALA A 740 -12.82 -1.32 67.43
CA ALA A 740 -14.07 -0.92 66.77
C ALA A 740 -14.47 0.51 67.18
N VAL A 741 -14.66 1.38 66.19
CA VAL A 741 -14.94 2.79 66.41
C VAL A 741 -16.16 3.27 65.60
N LEU A 742 -16.90 4.21 66.16
CA LEU A 742 -17.94 4.97 65.47
C LEU A 742 -17.31 6.24 64.91
N VAL A 743 -17.35 6.38 63.62
CA VAL A 743 -16.67 7.43 62.86
C VAL A 743 -17.74 8.28 62.14
N PRO A 744 -17.69 9.63 62.21
CA PRO A 744 -18.52 10.47 61.37
C PRO A 744 -18.42 10.09 59.89
N GLU A 745 -19.55 9.99 59.18
CA GLU A 745 -19.60 9.54 57.79
C GLU A 745 -18.63 10.32 56.86
N GLN A 746 -18.47 11.61 57.13
CA GLN A 746 -17.66 12.48 56.29
C GLN A 746 -16.15 12.26 56.51
N LEU A 747 -15.72 11.58 57.58
CA LEU A 747 -14.33 11.38 57.86
C LEU A 747 -13.80 10.16 57.06
N SER A 748 -12.73 10.37 56.30
CA SER A 748 -12.15 9.31 55.47
C SER A 748 -11.39 8.27 56.32
N ASN A 749 -11.30 7.02 55.79
CA ASN A 749 -10.48 5.99 56.41
C ASN A 749 -9.01 6.44 56.52
N GLU A 750 -8.47 7.12 55.54
CA GLU A 750 -7.10 7.64 55.54
C GLU A 750 -6.85 8.56 56.76
N ASN A 751 -7.80 9.46 57.06
CA ASN A 751 -7.68 10.34 58.22
C ASN A 751 -7.63 9.56 59.52
N ILE A 752 -8.46 8.54 59.65
CA ILE A 752 -8.46 7.66 60.81
C ILE A 752 -7.16 6.87 60.94
N GLU A 753 -6.72 6.24 59.84
CA GLU A 753 -5.46 5.52 59.83
C GLU A 753 -4.27 6.41 60.19
N ASN A 754 -4.22 7.63 59.64
CA ASN A 754 -3.17 8.58 59.96
C ASN A 754 -3.12 8.92 61.47
N ILE A 755 -4.29 9.16 62.08
CA ILE A 755 -4.38 9.41 63.50
C ILE A 755 -3.91 8.19 64.31
N ILE A 756 -4.36 7.00 63.94
CA ILE A 756 -3.97 5.75 64.61
C ILE A 756 -2.45 5.51 64.47
N ARG A 757 -1.88 5.72 63.30
CA ARG A 757 -0.43 5.54 63.06
C ARG A 757 0.42 6.53 63.84
N GLN A 758 -0.01 7.80 63.87
CA GLN A 758 0.68 8.83 64.63
C GLN A 758 0.64 8.57 66.16
N ALA A 759 -0.52 8.12 66.68
CA ALA A 759 -0.69 7.82 68.10
C ALA A 759 -0.11 6.46 68.49
N GLY A 760 -0.10 5.46 67.61
CA GLY A 760 0.43 4.13 67.80
C GLY A 760 1.95 4.02 67.83
N ASN A 761 2.64 5.10 67.53
CA ASN A 761 4.09 5.30 67.53
C ASN A 761 4.85 4.26 66.68
N LYS A 762 6.19 4.14 66.87
CA LYS A 762 7.08 3.25 66.10
C LYS A 762 6.83 1.74 66.27
N HIS A 763 6.04 1.34 67.26
CA HIS A 763 5.74 -0.07 67.55
C HIS A 763 4.50 -0.59 66.81
N LEU A 764 3.66 0.28 66.26
CA LEU A 764 2.56 -0.13 65.40
C LEU A 764 3.13 -0.61 64.04
N GLU A 765 3.22 -1.94 63.89
CA GLU A 765 3.77 -2.55 62.69
C GLU A 765 2.75 -2.64 61.54
N LYS A 766 1.51 -3.09 61.88
CA LYS A 766 0.45 -3.26 60.92
C LYS A 766 -0.85 -2.65 61.41
N LEU A 767 -1.60 -2.08 60.47
CA LEU A 767 -2.92 -1.53 60.69
C LEU A 767 -3.74 -1.81 59.44
N TYR A 768 -4.88 -2.45 59.59
CA TYR A 768 -5.83 -2.61 58.47
C TYR A 768 -7.26 -2.63 59.01
N LEU A 769 -8.16 -2.01 58.18
CA LEU A 769 -9.58 -2.05 58.39
C LEU A 769 -10.08 -3.42 57.93
N PHE A 770 -10.81 -4.16 58.81
CA PHE A 770 -11.34 -5.48 58.48
C PHE A 770 -12.87 -5.54 58.45
N ASP A 771 -13.55 -4.52 59.00
CA ASP A 771 -15.01 -4.43 58.93
C ASP A 771 -15.49 -2.99 58.87
N LEU A 772 -16.53 -2.75 58.03
CA LEU A 772 -17.25 -1.51 57.89
C LEU A 772 -18.75 -1.79 57.93
N TYR A 773 -19.44 -1.24 58.92
CA TYR A 773 -20.87 -1.42 59.06
C TYR A 773 -21.61 -0.10 59.09
N GLN A 774 -22.65 0.01 58.27
CA GLN A 774 -23.61 1.12 58.24
C GLN A 774 -25.00 0.51 58.31
N GLY A 775 -25.67 0.67 59.40
CA GLY A 775 -27.00 0.09 59.54
C GLY A 775 -27.72 0.51 60.83
N LYS A 776 -28.84 -0.09 61.14
CA LYS A 776 -29.76 0.31 62.20
C LYS A 776 -29.15 0.41 63.62
N GLN A 777 -28.00 -0.21 63.85
CA GLN A 777 -27.31 -0.19 65.14
C GLN A 777 -26.24 0.91 65.24
N VAL A 778 -26.07 1.75 64.18
CA VAL A 778 -25.14 2.87 64.18
C VAL A 778 -25.92 4.15 64.20
N PRO A 779 -25.58 5.16 65.01
CA PRO A 779 -26.24 6.47 65.02
C PRO A 779 -26.22 7.13 63.66
N ALA A 780 -27.29 7.87 63.30
CA ALA A 780 -27.39 8.62 62.06
C ALA A 780 -26.17 9.57 61.94
N GLY A 781 -25.56 9.61 60.78
CA GLY A 781 -24.35 10.43 60.48
C GLY A 781 -23.04 9.78 60.92
N PHE A 782 -23.09 8.50 61.41
CA PHE A 782 -21.90 7.74 61.74
C PHE A 782 -21.84 6.43 60.94
N LYS A 783 -20.62 5.88 60.84
CA LYS A 783 -20.28 4.54 60.36
C LYS A 783 -19.44 3.80 61.42
N SER A 784 -19.64 2.51 61.55
CA SER A 784 -18.79 1.69 62.42
C SER A 784 -17.64 1.13 61.60
N MET A 785 -16.41 1.34 62.10
CA MET A 785 -15.18 0.86 61.43
C MET A 785 -14.39 0.04 62.45
N ALA A 786 -13.94 -1.17 62.06
CA ALA A 786 -13.18 -2.05 62.92
C ALA A 786 -11.78 -2.26 62.33
N TYR A 787 -10.80 -1.95 63.15
CA TYR A 787 -9.38 -2.02 62.77
C TYR A 787 -8.68 -3.11 63.57
N ARG A 788 -7.77 -3.83 62.91
CA ARG A 788 -6.78 -4.68 63.59
C ARG A 788 -5.45 -4.00 63.59
N LEU A 789 -4.88 -3.88 64.78
CA LEU A 789 -3.61 -3.27 65.07
C LEU A 789 -2.63 -4.32 65.54
N SER A 790 -1.46 -4.42 64.90
CA SER A 790 -0.38 -5.33 65.35
C SER A 790 0.79 -4.47 65.80
N PHE A 791 1.14 -4.66 67.07
CA PHE A 791 2.28 -3.98 67.68
C PHE A 791 3.45 -4.93 67.83
N ARG A 792 4.67 -4.44 67.62
CA ARG A 792 5.88 -5.23 67.76
C ARG A 792 7.08 -4.36 68.18
N ALA A 793 7.90 -4.89 69.03
CA ALA A 793 9.22 -4.34 69.36
C ALA A 793 10.33 -5.20 68.72
N SER A 794 11.42 -4.54 68.26
CA SER A 794 12.55 -5.20 67.60
C SER A 794 13.53 -5.86 68.53
N ASP A 795 13.48 -5.52 69.81
CA ASP A 795 14.42 -5.85 70.83
C ASP A 795 13.86 -6.78 71.95
N ARG A 796 12.54 -6.87 72.12
CA ARG A 796 11.85 -7.67 73.10
C ARG A 796 10.43 -8.05 72.80
N THR A 797 9.83 -8.94 73.59
CA THR A 797 8.39 -9.14 73.58
C THR A 797 7.69 -7.99 74.30
N LEU A 798 6.58 -7.50 73.72
CA LEU A 798 5.76 -6.47 74.34
C LEU A 798 4.93 -7.06 75.52
N THR A 799 4.68 -6.26 76.56
CA THR A 799 3.72 -6.54 77.55
C THR A 799 2.34 -6.02 77.25
N ASP A 800 1.29 -6.69 77.80
CA ASP A 800 -0.10 -6.24 77.59
C ASP A 800 -0.30 -4.82 78.08
N ALA A 801 0.26 -4.43 79.22
CA ALA A 801 0.16 -3.06 79.74
C ALA A 801 0.75 -1.99 78.83
N GLU A 802 1.83 -2.28 78.11
CA GLU A 802 2.39 -1.35 77.13
C GLU A 802 1.45 -1.14 75.91
N VAL A 803 0.90 -2.26 75.40
CA VAL A 803 -0.01 -2.26 74.29
C VAL A 803 -1.31 -1.55 74.62
N ASP A 804 -1.88 -1.82 75.76
CA ASP A 804 -3.14 -1.22 76.24
C ASP A 804 -2.95 0.30 76.43
N ASN A 805 -1.82 0.77 76.96
CA ASN A 805 -1.53 2.20 77.03
C ASN A 805 -1.43 2.88 75.66
N TRP A 806 -0.87 2.19 74.63
CA TRP A 806 -0.88 2.74 73.25
C TRP A 806 -2.29 2.76 72.64
N ILE A 807 -3.11 1.74 72.91
CA ILE A 807 -4.51 1.73 72.50
C ILE A 807 -5.28 2.89 73.17
N GLU A 808 -5.08 3.13 74.43
CA GLU A 808 -5.68 4.27 75.14
C GLU A 808 -5.26 5.61 74.51
N THR A 809 -3.98 5.77 74.21
CA THR A 809 -3.46 6.94 73.49
C THR A 809 -4.09 7.15 72.09
N ILE A 810 -4.32 6.07 71.37
CA ILE A 810 -5.00 6.07 70.09
C ILE A 810 -6.45 6.50 70.27
N VAL A 811 -7.17 5.92 71.23
CA VAL A 811 -8.56 6.25 71.50
C VAL A 811 -8.74 7.72 71.89
N ILE A 812 -7.84 8.26 72.74
CA ILE A 812 -7.83 9.67 73.12
C ILE A 812 -7.61 10.54 71.89
N SER A 813 -6.72 10.14 71.00
CA SER A 813 -6.42 10.92 69.79
C SER A 813 -7.59 10.87 68.80
N LEU A 814 -8.25 9.76 68.63
CA LEU A 814 -9.47 9.63 67.85
C LEU A 814 -10.63 10.44 68.41
N GLY A 815 -10.77 10.52 69.76
CA GLY A 815 -11.77 11.34 70.40
C GLY A 815 -11.71 12.82 70.08
N LYS A 816 -10.54 13.36 69.73
CA LYS A 816 -10.34 14.76 69.31
C LYS A 816 -11.04 15.09 68.01
N VAL A 817 -11.40 14.13 67.19
CA VAL A 817 -12.08 14.25 65.90
C VAL A 817 -13.51 13.64 65.93
N ASN A 818 -14.10 13.56 67.10
CA ASN A 818 -15.43 12.97 67.36
C ASN A 818 -15.59 11.50 66.93
N VAL A 819 -14.52 10.71 67.03
CA VAL A 819 -14.53 9.27 66.83
C VAL A 819 -14.59 8.64 68.22
N VAL A 820 -15.56 7.76 68.48
CA VAL A 820 -15.78 7.13 69.76
C VAL A 820 -15.72 5.62 69.67
N LEU A 821 -15.29 4.95 70.75
CA LEU A 821 -15.32 3.47 70.80
C LEU A 821 -16.77 2.98 70.62
N ARG A 822 -16.95 1.96 69.82
CA ARG A 822 -18.18 1.20 69.76
C ARG A 822 -18.24 0.22 70.91
N THR A 823 -19.07 0.50 71.91
CA THR A 823 -19.33 -0.39 73.07
C THR A 823 -20.26 -1.51 72.69
#